data_ec698553f96b8494274d9e3224f8eb44
#
_entry.id   ec698553f96b8494274d9e3224f8eb44
#
_cell.length_a   1.000
_cell.length_b   1.000
_cell.length_c   1.000
_cell.angle_alpha   90.00
_cell.angle_beta   90.00
_cell.angle_gamma   90.00
#
_symmetry.space_group_name_H-M   'P 1'
#
loop_
_entity.id
_entity.type
_entity.pdbx_description
1 polymer ?
#
loop_
_entity_poly.entity_id
_entity_poly.type
_entity_poly.pdbx_seq_one_letter_code
_entity_poly.pdbx_strand_id
1 'polypeptide(L)'
;MTAVFFSEDSGPIDWSEAELARSDYGVKGASCLALPRAWTLPFALVPTDVVAATSREKPLSSIIDANDLRRIEAMAGSAQELIVRSSVVGESIWDRGTYESVRIAVGSPEFAQDLDKAVDRVTASALGKPTGLMIQRFIKSASQGEFGNLQRISKTRDQWEISSTDRSGFMTHSRLNSQRDPAASPNSPIAARSGVSRERLFGSIAAWLNNELLRGKSRRLNCEWITDNRHFYLVQIDEEDDDRWGINPFQLRVPYCPRPSEANGQYLKIADSAAIIGWDKLIVLNELWEENSPHKPILFYFRVSDTPQASDAEGVKRLTSDFRELVGTSGIVVRTSVGAGKDKLPNLPRTECLTPEQAAIWCIDTAGTLAADHDIGELAFIAHRFVASRASAWAKADPTNPVLEIHSLWGLPDALQYCPYDIWEIHAPTLVVTDYTEYKSDILISREDGGWEHRRVKNELARNNSINSTEARDIAARSLAIANRLGRACHIMWFVGCTDQDDVAFNMPWYWTEAHDAERNIDRSSYNKIRVSDAESLKRFVEWEGSRNRQALELKPTNLDLMRDIGFINTVGSAAKAADVPVILAGSTLAHAYYQLRKIGCAVVTPTEKERSRIRRTANLGKLVRDKIPAKIAERREFEVTKQVPIGLLKGFLVSKLLEEALEVRSAAGSAQKREELADVYEVFRAMAKSEGFTVAEIETAAESKREKAGGFEQGLVLLQTGIAGSDRSAATDLDPAIGQVLANQVADDTVELPFSFFGFMEFDQPRSILFEPLGVRLDVSLRPDRIEIRIVRASEQLGLALDEPISTDPPD
;
A
#
# COMPACT_ATOMS: atom_id res chain seq x y z
N MET A 1 -22.70 30.35 28.97
CA MET A 1 -22.40 29.52 27.79
C MET A 1 -23.22 28.28 27.93
N THR A 2 -24.05 27.93 26.93
CA THR A 2 -24.75 26.63 26.90
C THR A 2 -23.67 25.56 26.77
N ALA A 3 -23.58 24.67 27.77
CA ALA A 3 -22.56 23.62 27.79
C ALA A 3 -22.77 22.53 26.73
N VAL A 4 -23.91 22.50 26.07
CA VAL A 4 -24.31 21.49 25.09
C VAL A 4 -24.93 22.17 23.88
N PHE A 5 -24.47 21.80 22.68
CA PHE A 5 -25.12 22.20 21.44
C PHE A 5 -26.13 21.12 20.98
N PHE A 6 -27.31 21.53 20.55
CA PHE A 6 -28.34 20.63 20.02
C PHE A 6 -28.58 20.89 18.54
N SER A 7 -28.61 19.86 17.72
CA SER A 7 -28.83 19.93 16.27
C SER A 7 -30.18 20.55 15.88
N GLU A 8 -31.15 20.56 16.80
CA GLU A 8 -32.49 21.10 16.60
C GLU A 8 -32.53 22.63 16.74
N ASP A 9 -31.54 23.23 17.42
CA ASP A 9 -31.53 24.68 17.71
C ASP A 9 -30.99 25.52 16.53
N SER A 10 -30.32 24.93 15.55
CA SER A 10 -29.72 25.65 14.43
C SER A 10 -29.77 24.85 13.13
N GLY A 11 -29.74 25.57 12.00
CA GLY A 11 -29.52 25.01 10.69
C GLY A 11 -28.12 24.42 10.49
N PRO A 12 -27.85 23.83 9.33
CA PRO A 12 -26.48 23.45 8.96
C PRO A 12 -25.61 24.72 8.85
N ILE A 13 -24.33 24.58 9.22
CA ILE A 13 -23.32 25.64 9.06
C ILE A 13 -22.46 25.36 7.83
N ASP A 14 -21.72 26.37 7.38
CA ASP A 14 -20.74 26.18 6.29
C ASP A 14 -19.61 25.23 6.71
N TRP A 15 -19.05 24.52 5.74
CA TRP A 15 -17.97 23.58 6.01
C TRP A 15 -16.74 24.26 6.64
N SER A 16 -16.42 25.49 6.24
CA SER A 16 -15.33 26.26 6.83
C SER A 16 -15.59 26.63 8.29
N GLU A 17 -16.82 26.90 8.67
CA GLU A 17 -17.22 27.11 10.06
C GLU A 17 -17.14 25.79 10.86
N ALA A 18 -17.55 24.68 10.26
CA ALA A 18 -17.40 23.36 10.83
C ALA A 18 -15.93 22.97 11.06
N GLU A 19 -15.03 23.37 10.14
CA GLU A 19 -13.58 23.18 10.34
C GLU A 19 -13.04 23.96 11.54
N LEU A 20 -13.49 25.19 11.74
CA LEU A 20 -13.12 25.97 12.93
C LEU A 20 -13.68 25.39 14.22
N ALA A 21 -14.88 24.80 14.17
CA ALA A 21 -15.51 24.19 15.33
C ALA A 21 -14.87 22.84 15.76
N ARG A 22 -13.88 22.32 15.03
CA ARG A 22 -13.19 21.07 15.39
C ARG A 22 -12.39 21.14 16.66
N SER A 23 -11.85 22.29 17.01
CA SER A 23 -11.20 22.50 18.31
C SER A 23 -12.18 22.33 19.47
N ASP A 24 -13.43 22.70 19.26
CA ASP A 24 -14.45 22.74 20.29
C ASP A 24 -15.23 21.44 20.42
N TYR A 25 -15.54 20.79 19.29
CA TYR A 25 -16.40 19.60 19.26
C TYR A 25 -15.72 18.33 18.73
N GLY A 26 -14.43 18.40 18.38
CA GLY A 26 -13.74 17.31 17.67
C GLY A 26 -14.18 17.17 16.21
N VAL A 27 -13.52 16.26 15.48
CA VAL A 27 -13.72 16.15 14.02
C VAL A 27 -15.11 15.63 13.64
N LYS A 28 -15.56 14.56 14.28
CA LYS A 28 -16.87 13.92 13.94
C LYS A 28 -18.04 14.85 14.22
N GLY A 29 -18.07 15.41 15.42
CA GLY A 29 -19.15 16.31 15.85
C GLY A 29 -19.20 17.57 14.98
N ALA A 30 -18.07 18.22 14.79
CA ALA A 30 -17.98 19.42 13.97
C ALA A 30 -18.38 19.17 12.50
N SER A 31 -17.94 18.06 11.92
CA SER A 31 -18.29 17.72 10.52
C SER A 31 -19.78 17.45 10.34
N CYS A 32 -20.46 16.89 11.34
CA CYS A 32 -21.92 16.71 11.31
C CYS A 32 -22.70 18.04 11.35
N LEU A 33 -22.08 19.13 11.85
CA LEU A 33 -22.73 20.46 11.83
C LEU A 33 -22.97 20.99 10.40
N ALA A 34 -22.18 20.56 9.44
CA ALA A 34 -22.33 20.98 8.04
C ALA A 34 -23.38 20.18 7.26
N LEU A 35 -23.86 19.05 7.79
CA LEU A 35 -24.84 18.23 7.10
C LEU A 35 -26.27 18.82 7.22
N PRO A 36 -27.10 18.67 6.18
CA PRO A 36 -28.52 19.01 6.26
C PRO A 36 -29.19 18.28 7.42
N ARG A 37 -29.88 19.01 8.29
CA ARG A 37 -30.57 18.42 9.47
C ARG A 37 -31.57 17.34 9.09
N ALA A 38 -32.20 17.47 7.94
CA ALA A 38 -33.15 16.47 7.42
C ALA A 38 -32.46 15.14 7.04
N TRP A 39 -31.13 15.14 6.90
CA TRP A 39 -30.33 13.95 6.55
C TRP A 39 -29.65 13.30 7.75
N THR A 40 -29.71 13.91 8.92
CA THR A 40 -29.09 13.41 10.14
C THR A 40 -30.13 12.97 11.16
N LEU A 41 -29.76 12.06 12.05
CA LEU A 41 -30.53 11.85 13.27
C LEU A 41 -30.29 13.03 14.21
N PRO A 42 -31.26 13.36 15.12
CA PRO A 42 -31.03 14.33 16.18
C PRO A 42 -29.78 13.99 16.99
N PHE A 43 -28.93 14.99 17.23
CA PHE A 43 -27.72 14.85 18.01
C PHE A 43 -27.45 16.07 18.89
N ALA A 44 -26.71 15.83 19.97
CA ALA A 44 -26.14 16.86 20.83
C ALA A 44 -24.60 16.74 20.84
N LEU A 45 -23.90 17.88 20.91
CA LEU A 45 -22.46 17.96 21.02
C LEU A 45 -22.06 18.55 22.37
N VAL A 46 -21.17 17.86 23.06
CA VAL A 46 -20.53 18.36 24.29
C VAL A 46 -19.12 18.83 23.93
N PRO A 47 -18.78 20.10 24.23
CA PRO A 47 -17.49 20.67 23.90
C PRO A 47 -16.32 19.97 24.61
N THR A 48 -15.13 20.08 24.03
CA THR A 48 -13.89 19.48 24.54
C THR A 48 -13.48 19.99 25.92
N ASP A 49 -13.70 21.28 26.21
CA ASP A 49 -13.42 21.89 27.50
C ASP A 49 -14.38 21.38 28.59
N VAL A 50 -15.65 21.18 28.26
CA VAL A 50 -16.65 20.59 29.16
C VAL A 50 -16.29 19.14 29.49
N VAL A 51 -15.92 18.36 28.47
CA VAL A 51 -15.47 16.97 28.63
C VAL A 51 -14.18 16.90 29.45
N ALA A 52 -13.22 17.78 29.19
CA ALA A 52 -11.98 17.86 29.96
C ALA A 52 -12.18 18.21 31.44
N ALA A 53 -13.31 18.88 31.76
CA ALA A 53 -13.69 19.20 33.15
C ALA A 53 -14.34 18.02 33.90
N THR A 54 -14.62 16.90 33.21
CA THR A 54 -15.22 15.70 33.84
C THR A 54 -14.20 14.92 34.64
N SER A 55 -14.63 14.34 35.74
CA SER A 55 -13.86 13.40 36.56
C SER A 55 -14.84 12.47 37.30
N ARG A 56 -14.31 11.45 37.99
CA ARG A 56 -15.13 10.58 38.85
C ARG A 56 -15.88 11.34 39.95
N GLU A 57 -15.31 12.43 40.45
CA GLU A 57 -15.92 13.28 41.47
C GLU A 57 -16.84 14.35 40.88
N LYS A 58 -16.67 14.66 39.59
CA LYS A 58 -17.44 15.65 38.84
C LYS A 58 -17.87 15.07 37.49
N PRO A 59 -18.86 14.17 37.49
CA PRO A 59 -19.34 13.53 36.26
C PRO A 59 -20.06 14.53 35.35
N LEU A 60 -20.24 14.19 34.06
CA LEU A 60 -20.84 15.06 33.05
C LEU A 60 -22.23 15.54 33.49
N SER A 61 -23.05 14.63 34.05
CA SER A 61 -24.41 14.92 34.53
C SER A 61 -24.45 16.00 35.61
N SER A 62 -23.34 16.25 36.32
CA SER A 62 -23.22 17.30 37.31
C SER A 62 -22.72 18.65 36.75
N ILE A 63 -22.17 18.64 35.54
CA ILE A 63 -21.59 19.81 34.86
C ILE A 63 -22.64 20.48 33.96
N ILE A 64 -23.41 19.70 33.22
CA ILE A 64 -24.49 20.17 32.35
C ILE A 64 -25.73 20.51 33.19
N ASP A 65 -26.52 21.46 32.74
CA ASP A 65 -27.72 21.80 33.44
C ASP A 65 -28.85 20.73 33.32
N ALA A 66 -29.76 20.74 34.25
CA ALA A 66 -30.83 19.73 34.29
C ALA A 66 -31.79 19.83 33.11
N ASN A 67 -31.88 20.95 32.41
CA ASN A 67 -32.64 21.09 31.19
C ASN A 67 -31.97 20.44 30.01
N ASP A 68 -30.65 20.65 29.86
CA ASP A 68 -29.87 20.01 28.80
C ASP A 68 -29.85 18.49 28.98
N LEU A 69 -29.75 17.98 30.22
CA LEU A 69 -29.85 16.54 30.50
C LEU A 69 -31.20 15.96 30.05
N ARG A 70 -32.31 16.66 30.38
CA ARG A 70 -33.64 16.27 29.91
C ARG A 70 -33.78 16.33 28.38
N ARG A 71 -33.22 17.31 27.75
CA ARG A 71 -33.19 17.43 26.29
C ARG A 71 -32.42 16.28 25.62
N ILE A 72 -31.28 15.91 26.19
CA ILE A 72 -30.50 14.73 25.71
C ILE A 72 -31.38 13.48 25.81
N GLU A 73 -31.99 13.24 26.94
CA GLU A 73 -32.85 12.09 27.12
C GLU A 73 -34.06 12.09 26.13
N ALA A 74 -34.69 13.25 25.95
CA ALA A 74 -35.83 13.40 25.04
C ALA A 74 -35.44 13.18 23.56
N MET A 75 -34.20 13.37 23.15
CA MET A 75 -33.76 13.12 21.77
C MET A 75 -33.93 11.65 21.35
N ALA A 76 -33.95 10.71 22.30
CA ALA A 76 -34.17 9.30 21.96
C ALA A 76 -35.54 9.04 21.30
N GLY A 77 -36.56 9.82 21.67
CA GLY A 77 -37.90 9.70 21.12
C GLY A 77 -38.43 8.28 21.30
N SER A 78 -39.07 7.73 20.27
CA SER A 78 -39.60 6.39 20.28
C SER A 78 -38.54 5.27 20.24
N ALA A 79 -37.29 5.60 19.95
CA ALA A 79 -36.19 4.63 19.88
C ALA A 79 -35.74 4.11 21.25
N GLN A 80 -35.98 4.90 22.30
CA GLN A 80 -35.62 4.60 23.69
C GLN A 80 -34.11 4.33 23.95
N GLU A 81 -33.26 4.63 22.98
CA GLU A 81 -31.82 4.44 23.07
C GLU A 81 -31.07 5.65 22.46
N LEU A 82 -29.94 5.96 23.07
CA LEU A 82 -28.97 6.92 22.55
C LEU A 82 -27.62 6.21 22.35
N ILE A 83 -26.79 6.80 21.52
CA ILE A 83 -25.39 6.40 21.36
C ILE A 83 -24.47 7.58 21.68
N VAL A 84 -23.51 7.36 22.57
CA VAL A 84 -22.46 8.31 22.93
C VAL A 84 -21.21 7.94 22.13
N ARG A 85 -20.69 8.88 21.37
CA ARG A 85 -19.51 8.71 20.50
C ARG A 85 -18.44 9.70 20.89
N SER A 86 -17.18 9.28 20.84
CA SER A 86 -16.05 10.19 20.89
C SER A 86 -15.97 11.02 19.63
N SER A 87 -15.57 12.26 19.78
CA SER A 87 -15.24 13.18 18.69
C SER A 87 -13.89 13.83 19.02
N VAL A 88 -12.82 13.20 18.57
CA VAL A 88 -11.45 13.57 18.96
C VAL A 88 -10.93 14.69 18.07
N VAL A 89 -10.23 15.66 18.68
CA VAL A 89 -9.56 16.73 17.92
C VAL A 89 -8.38 16.13 17.13
N GLY A 90 -8.30 16.45 15.85
CA GLY A 90 -7.27 15.90 14.95
C GLY A 90 -7.47 14.44 14.56
N GLU A 91 -8.65 13.86 14.85
CA GLU A 91 -8.99 12.53 14.36
C GLU A 91 -9.00 12.50 12.82
N SER A 92 -8.38 11.49 12.26
CA SER A 92 -8.32 11.26 10.82
C SER A 92 -9.09 10.00 10.43
N ILE A 93 -9.30 9.82 9.13
CA ILE A 93 -9.92 8.59 8.60
C ILE A 93 -9.16 7.32 9.01
N TRP A 94 -7.87 7.44 9.32
CA TRP A 94 -7.01 6.34 9.78
C TRP A 94 -7.29 5.91 11.22
N ASP A 95 -7.90 6.79 12.01
CA ASP A 95 -8.31 6.53 13.39
C ASP A 95 -9.68 5.84 13.47
N ARG A 96 -10.32 5.54 12.32
CA ARG A 96 -11.66 4.91 12.29
C ARG A 96 -11.70 3.61 13.06
N GLY A 97 -12.72 3.50 13.92
CA GLY A 97 -12.92 2.36 14.81
C GLY A 97 -11.88 2.24 15.92
N THR A 98 -11.04 3.24 16.14
CA THR A 98 -10.09 3.28 17.26
C THR A 98 -10.80 3.67 18.56
N TYR A 99 -11.77 4.59 18.47
CA TYR A 99 -12.45 5.15 19.64
C TYR A 99 -13.81 4.49 19.85
N GLU A 100 -14.16 4.27 21.13
CA GLU A 100 -15.39 3.59 21.50
C GLU A 100 -16.65 4.45 21.23
N SER A 101 -17.74 3.72 21.02
CA SER A 101 -19.12 4.25 21.02
C SER A 101 -19.96 3.40 21.96
N VAL A 102 -20.69 4.03 22.86
CA VAL A 102 -21.47 3.34 23.90
C VAL A 102 -22.95 3.63 23.73
N ARG A 103 -23.78 2.57 23.72
CA ARG A 103 -25.24 2.71 23.73
C ARG A 103 -25.76 2.80 25.16
N ILE A 104 -26.74 3.69 25.38
CA ILE A 104 -27.43 3.87 26.65
C ILE A 104 -28.95 3.86 26.44
N ALA A 105 -29.65 3.21 27.34
CA ALA A 105 -31.11 3.25 27.36
C ALA A 105 -31.60 4.53 28.04
N VAL A 106 -32.76 5.03 27.63
CA VAL A 106 -33.42 6.17 28.28
C VAL A 106 -34.66 5.75 29.04
N GLY A 107 -35.19 6.64 29.90
CA GLY A 107 -36.43 6.40 30.65
C GLY A 107 -36.20 5.62 31.95
N SER A 108 -34.92 5.35 32.32
CA SER A 108 -34.63 4.80 33.66
C SER A 108 -34.28 5.89 34.64
N PRO A 109 -34.55 5.72 35.95
CA PRO A 109 -34.07 6.64 36.97
C PRO A 109 -32.52 6.80 37.01
N GLU A 110 -31.82 5.83 36.42
CA GLU A 110 -30.37 5.72 36.39
C GLU A 110 -29.73 6.34 35.11
N PHE A 111 -30.57 6.93 34.24
CA PHE A 111 -30.10 7.48 32.94
C PHE A 111 -28.86 8.38 33.06
N ALA A 112 -28.89 9.32 34.05
CA ALA A 112 -27.74 10.20 34.30
C ALA A 112 -26.46 9.42 34.62
N GLN A 113 -26.57 8.38 35.44
CA GLN A 113 -25.43 7.54 35.82
C GLN A 113 -24.93 6.70 34.64
N ASP A 114 -25.83 6.19 33.79
CA ASP A 114 -25.45 5.42 32.60
C ASP A 114 -24.82 6.31 31.54
N LEU A 115 -25.24 7.57 31.42
CA LEU A 115 -24.59 8.56 30.58
C LEU A 115 -23.17 8.82 31.10
N ASP A 116 -22.96 9.03 32.38
CA ASP A 116 -21.63 9.27 32.97
C ASP A 116 -20.69 8.08 32.74
N LYS A 117 -21.14 6.84 32.96
CA LYS A 117 -20.36 5.63 32.65
C LYS A 117 -20.00 5.54 31.17
N ALA A 118 -20.91 5.91 30.29
CA ALA A 118 -20.65 5.92 28.85
C ALA A 118 -19.58 6.98 28.48
N VAL A 119 -19.67 8.15 29.10
CA VAL A 119 -18.68 9.23 28.94
C VAL A 119 -17.30 8.78 29.39
N ASP A 120 -17.19 8.18 30.56
CA ASP A 120 -15.92 7.66 31.10
C ASP A 120 -15.27 6.65 30.14
N ARG A 121 -16.05 5.73 29.57
CA ARG A 121 -15.56 4.74 28.62
C ARG A 121 -15.10 5.36 27.31
N VAL A 122 -15.92 6.26 26.77
CA VAL A 122 -15.64 6.92 25.48
C VAL A 122 -14.40 7.80 25.59
N THR A 123 -14.25 8.59 26.69
CA THR A 123 -13.09 9.45 26.90
C THR A 123 -11.81 8.67 27.21
N ALA A 124 -11.92 7.56 27.95
CA ALA A 124 -10.79 6.66 28.17
C ALA A 124 -10.25 6.09 26.87
N SER A 125 -11.11 5.81 25.88
CA SER A 125 -10.68 5.32 24.57
C SER A 125 -9.86 6.34 23.77
N ALA A 126 -9.99 7.63 24.07
CA ALA A 126 -9.27 8.71 23.37
C ALA A 126 -7.83 8.92 23.87
N LEU A 127 -7.39 8.19 24.89
CA LEU A 127 -5.99 8.15 25.36
C LEU A 127 -5.40 9.55 25.67
N GLY A 128 -6.20 10.42 26.31
CA GLY A 128 -5.76 11.76 26.70
C GLY A 128 -5.77 12.82 25.60
N LYS A 129 -6.19 12.49 24.39
CA LYS A 129 -6.39 13.48 23.32
C LYS A 129 -7.59 14.37 23.64
N PRO A 130 -7.58 15.68 23.30
CA PRO A 130 -8.74 16.54 23.46
C PRO A 130 -9.95 15.94 22.72
N THR A 131 -11.04 15.73 23.45
CA THR A 131 -12.18 14.96 22.95
C THR A 131 -13.47 15.68 23.31
N GLY A 132 -14.28 15.97 22.31
CA GLY A 132 -15.70 16.28 22.48
C GLY A 132 -16.54 15.02 22.43
N LEU A 133 -17.82 15.13 22.76
CA LEU A 133 -18.76 14.03 22.64
C LEU A 133 -19.87 14.37 21.66
N MET A 134 -20.28 13.35 20.89
CA MET A 134 -21.48 13.37 20.08
C MET A 134 -22.47 12.38 20.65
N ILE A 135 -23.58 12.86 21.17
CA ILE A 135 -24.68 12.05 21.68
C ILE A 135 -25.77 12.07 20.63
N GLN A 136 -26.16 10.93 20.10
CA GLN A 136 -27.05 10.83 18.96
C GLN A 136 -28.16 9.81 19.22
N ARG A 137 -29.35 10.04 18.67
CA ARG A 137 -30.43 9.05 18.71
C ARG A 137 -29.91 7.75 18.08
N PHE A 138 -30.11 6.63 18.79
CA PHE A 138 -29.84 5.32 18.24
C PHE A 138 -31.12 4.71 17.66
N ILE A 139 -31.03 4.24 16.42
CA ILE A 139 -32.10 3.47 15.79
C ILE A 139 -31.57 2.09 15.41
N LYS A 140 -32.40 1.06 15.63
CA LYS A 140 -32.08 -0.27 15.17
C LYS A 140 -32.16 -0.33 13.65
N SER A 141 -31.01 -0.29 12.99
CA SER A 141 -30.97 -0.21 11.54
C SER A 141 -31.52 -1.47 10.84
N ALA A 142 -32.18 -1.28 9.72
CA ALA A 142 -32.57 -2.36 8.80
C ALA A 142 -31.40 -2.76 7.91
N SER A 143 -30.62 -1.80 7.44
CA SER A 143 -29.31 -1.96 6.87
C SER A 143 -28.46 -0.71 7.14
N GLN A 144 -27.15 -0.88 7.07
CA GLN A 144 -26.17 0.18 7.31
C GLN A 144 -25.01 0.02 6.35
N GLY A 145 -24.18 1.04 6.19
CA GLY A 145 -23.00 0.95 5.36
C GLY A 145 -22.22 2.26 5.28
N GLU A 146 -21.33 2.28 4.33
CA GLU A 146 -20.49 3.43 4.02
C GLU A 146 -20.82 3.95 2.63
N PHE A 147 -20.59 5.23 2.45
CA PHE A 147 -20.81 5.93 1.19
C PHE A 147 -19.72 6.98 1.03
N GLY A 148 -18.87 6.85 0.02
CA GLY A 148 -17.72 7.73 -0.08
C GLY A 148 -17.03 7.72 -1.44
N ASN A 149 -16.16 8.73 -1.62
CA ASN A 149 -15.28 8.86 -2.78
C ASN A 149 -13.79 8.84 -2.39
N LEU A 150 -13.44 8.17 -1.30
CA LEU A 150 -12.07 8.07 -0.81
C LEU A 150 -11.10 7.62 -1.91
N GLN A 151 -9.85 8.00 -1.78
CA GLN A 151 -8.81 7.66 -2.76
C GLN A 151 -8.68 6.15 -3.00
N ARG A 152 -8.86 5.34 -1.95
CA ARG A 152 -8.92 3.87 -2.04
C ARG A 152 -10.04 3.35 -2.93
N ILE A 153 -11.11 4.14 -3.11
CA ILE A 153 -12.31 3.76 -3.83
C ILE A 153 -12.22 4.18 -5.30
N SER A 154 -11.76 5.42 -5.55
CA SER A 154 -11.83 6.02 -6.87
C SER A 154 -10.65 6.95 -7.18
N LYS A 155 -10.28 7.02 -8.46
CA LYS A 155 -9.29 8.00 -8.96
C LYS A 155 -9.89 9.40 -9.10
N THR A 156 -11.19 9.53 -9.32
CA THR A 156 -11.89 10.79 -9.52
C THR A 156 -12.83 11.09 -8.35
N ARG A 157 -13.08 12.38 -8.08
CA ARG A 157 -14.00 12.82 -7.04
C ARG A 157 -15.47 12.54 -7.35
N ASP A 158 -15.80 12.39 -8.64
CA ASP A 158 -17.16 12.18 -9.09
C ASP A 158 -17.63 10.74 -8.99
N GLN A 159 -16.69 9.81 -8.80
CA GLN A 159 -17.00 8.40 -8.57
C GLN A 159 -17.08 8.11 -7.09
N TRP A 160 -18.22 7.60 -6.69
CA TRP A 160 -18.52 7.22 -5.31
C TRP A 160 -18.80 5.73 -5.22
N GLU A 161 -18.62 5.17 -4.06
CA GLU A 161 -19.01 3.80 -3.73
C GLU A 161 -19.98 3.82 -2.55
N ILE A 162 -21.03 3.03 -2.65
CA ILE A 162 -21.91 2.74 -1.53
C ILE A 162 -21.73 1.28 -1.15
N SER A 163 -21.46 1.01 0.11
CA SER A 163 -21.55 -0.32 0.70
C SER A 163 -22.80 -0.44 1.56
N SER A 164 -23.34 -1.63 1.65
CA SER A 164 -24.52 -1.92 2.45
C SER A 164 -24.35 -3.28 3.12
N THR A 165 -24.52 -3.30 4.42
CA THR A 165 -24.59 -4.54 5.20
C THR A 165 -26.01 -4.70 5.73
N ASP A 166 -26.66 -5.81 5.41
CA ASP A 166 -28.00 -6.14 5.91
C ASP A 166 -27.93 -6.79 7.30
N ARG A 167 -29.11 -7.15 7.87
CA ARG A 167 -29.20 -7.79 9.19
C ARG A 167 -28.57 -9.18 9.25
N SER A 168 -28.37 -9.84 8.11
CA SER A 168 -27.71 -11.14 8.01
C SER A 168 -26.19 -11.02 7.95
N GLY A 169 -25.65 -9.78 7.88
CA GLY A 169 -24.24 -9.50 7.70
C GLY A 169 -23.80 -9.60 6.24
N PHE A 170 -24.72 -9.78 5.29
CA PHE A 170 -24.38 -9.79 3.88
C PHE A 170 -24.03 -8.38 3.40
N MET A 171 -22.85 -8.23 2.82
CA MET A 171 -22.34 -6.95 2.34
C MET A 171 -22.45 -6.85 0.82
N THR A 172 -23.01 -5.75 0.35
CA THR A 172 -23.07 -5.40 -1.07
C THR A 172 -22.30 -4.10 -1.32
N HIS A 173 -21.70 -3.98 -2.51
CA HIS A 173 -21.03 -2.77 -2.96
C HIS A 173 -21.59 -2.37 -4.31
N SER A 174 -21.84 -1.07 -4.50
CA SER A 174 -22.25 -0.49 -5.78
C SER A 174 -21.47 0.79 -6.02
N ARG A 175 -21.02 0.99 -7.27
CA ARG A 175 -20.41 2.24 -7.71
C ARG A 175 -21.45 3.15 -8.34
N LEU A 176 -21.31 4.42 -8.11
CA LEU A 176 -22.19 5.44 -8.67
C LEU A 176 -21.40 6.70 -9.01
N ASN A 177 -21.90 7.46 -9.95
CA ASN A 177 -21.38 8.78 -10.26
C ASN A 177 -22.26 9.84 -9.58
N SER A 178 -21.66 10.94 -9.17
CA SER A 178 -22.41 12.11 -8.70
C SER A 178 -23.29 12.63 -9.83
N GLN A 179 -24.60 12.70 -9.61
CA GLN A 179 -25.56 13.18 -10.60
C GLN A 179 -26.47 14.23 -9.98
N ARG A 180 -26.60 15.39 -10.62
CA ARG A 180 -27.59 16.38 -10.21
C ARG A 180 -28.99 15.88 -10.53
N ASP A 181 -29.66 15.34 -9.52
CA ASP A 181 -31.03 14.87 -9.61
C ASP A 181 -31.78 15.37 -8.36
N PRO A 182 -33.01 15.90 -8.52
CA PRO A 182 -33.82 16.36 -7.40
C PRO A 182 -34.30 15.24 -6.45
N ALA A 183 -33.80 13.99 -6.62
CA ALA A 183 -34.18 12.86 -5.76
C ALA A 183 -33.81 13.07 -4.28
N ALA A 184 -32.74 13.82 -3.99
CA ALA A 184 -32.36 14.22 -2.65
C ALA A 184 -32.36 15.74 -2.52
N SER A 185 -33.20 16.26 -1.63
CA SER A 185 -33.25 17.67 -1.26
C SER A 185 -32.70 17.87 0.14
N PRO A 186 -31.82 18.88 0.38
CA PRO A 186 -31.28 19.14 1.72
C PRO A 186 -32.34 19.51 2.75
N ASN A 187 -33.51 19.98 2.28
CA ASN A 187 -34.63 20.40 3.13
C ASN A 187 -35.64 19.27 3.40
N SER A 188 -35.36 18.03 2.93
CA SER A 188 -36.29 16.91 3.09
C SER A 188 -35.53 15.65 3.52
N PRO A 189 -36.14 14.80 4.37
CA PRO A 189 -35.58 13.49 4.70
C PRO A 189 -35.25 12.69 3.44
N ILE A 190 -34.16 11.92 3.50
CA ILE A 190 -33.77 11.01 2.42
C ILE A 190 -34.74 9.80 2.47
N ALA A 191 -35.86 9.90 1.78
CA ALA A 191 -36.87 8.85 1.80
C ALA A 191 -36.57 7.72 0.82
N ALA A 192 -36.72 6.49 1.27
CA ALA A 192 -36.76 5.32 0.39
C ALA A 192 -38.08 5.37 -0.42
N ARG A 193 -37.99 5.79 -1.68
CA ARG A 193 -39.16 5.92 -2.56
C ARG A 193 -39.27 4.71 -3.48
N SER A 194 -40.48 4.17 -3.65
CA SER A 194 -40.70 3.15 -4.66
C SER A 194 -40.42 3.71 -6.06
N GLY A 195 -39.58 3.01 -6.85
CA GLY A 195 -39.22 3.42 -8.21
C GLY A 195 -37.96 4.30 -8.32
N VAL A 196 -37.31 4.68 -7.20
CA VAL A 196 -35.99 5.34 -7.21
C VAL A 196 -34.97 4.36 -6.68
N SER A 197 -33.96 4.01 -7.49
CA SER A 197 -32.88 3.13 -7.02
C SER A 197 -32.05 3.81 -5.94
N ARG A 198 -31.46 3.01 -5.06
CA ARG A 198 -30.54 3.50 -4.02
C ARG A 198 -29.37 4.25 -4.62
N GLU A 199 -28.81 3.73 -5.71
CA GLU A 199 -27.69 4.35 -6.42
C GLU A 199 -28.05 5.77 -6.94
N ARG A 200 -29.25 5.96 -7.47
CA ARG A 200 -29.73 7.26 -7.93
C ARG A 200 -29.89 8.24 -6.77
N LEU A 201 -30.45 7.79 -5.66
CA LEU A 201 -30.62 8.59 -4.45
C LEU A 201 -29.27 9.06 -3.90
N PHE A 202 -28.36 8.10 -3.70
CA PHE A 202 -27.01 8.41 -3.20
C PHE A 202 -26.16 9.19 -4.23
N GLY A 203 -26.40 9.02 -5.53
CA GLY A 203 -25.82 9.87 -6.57
C GLY A 203 -26.21 11.34 -6.42
N SER A 204 -27.44 11.63 -6.02
CA SER A 204 -27.91 12.99 -5.73
C SER A 204 -27.28 13.57 -4.46
N ILE A 205 -27.11 12.74 -3.42
CA ILE A 205 -26.40 13.13 -2.19
C ILE A 205 -24.93 13.42 -2.51
N ALA A 206 -24.26 12.57 -3.30
CA ALA A 206 -22.90 12.78 -3.77
C ALA A 206 -22.73 14.11 -4.51
N ALA A 207 -23.66 14.43 -5.39
CA ALA A 207 -23.63 15.68 -6.13
C ALA A 207 -23.76 16.91 -5.20
N TRP A 208 -24.63 16.81 -4.18
CA TRP A 208 -24.75 17.86 -3.17
C TRP A 208 -23.46 18.01 -2.34
N LEU A 209 -22.90 16.90 -1.84
CA LEU A 209 -21.66 16.89 -1.07
C LEU A 209 -20.49 17.48 -1.88
N ASN A 210 -20.35 17.13 -3.15
CA ASN A 210 -19.32 17.68 -4.02
C ASN A 210 -19.50 19.19 -4.24
N ASN A 211 -20.73 19.67 -4.40
CA ASN A 211 -21.00 21.08 -4.69
C ASN A 211 -20.93 21.97 -3.46
N GLU A 212 -21.43 21.50 -2.31
CA GLU A 212 -21.57 22.34 -1.12
C GLU A 212 -20.39 22.18 -0.15
N LEU A 213 -19.92 20.93 0.06
CA LEU A 213 -18.86 20.69 1.04
C LEU A 213 -17.46 20.62 0.42
N LEU A 214 -17.33 20.08 -0.80
CA LEU A 214 -16.03 19.88 -1.45
C LEU A 214 -15.66 20.95 -2.47
N ARG A 215 -16.53 21.92 -2.73
CA ARG A 215 -16.29 22.96 -3.71
C ARG A 215 -14.99 23.73 -3.43
N GLY A 216 -14.07 23.69 -4.39
CA GLY A 216 -12.76 24.37 -4.27
C GLY A 216 -11.80 23.75 -3.26
N LYS A 217 -12.12 22.62 -2.65
CA LYS A 217 -11.26 21.93 -1.66
C LYS A 217 -10.65 20.67 -2.23
N SER A 218 -9.40 20.39 -1.84
CA SER A 218 -8.68 19.18 -2.22
C SER A 218 -8.94 18.05 -1.22
N ARG A 219 -10.22 17.69 -1.02
CA ARG A 219 -10.64 16.69 -0.03
C ARG A 219 -11.61 15.69 -0.61
N ARG A 220 -11.72 14.56 0.04
CA ARG A 220 -12.64 13.46 -0.24
C ARG A 220 -13.39 13.09 1.03
N LEU A 221 -14.58 12.53 0.88
CA LEU A 221 -15.47 12.24 1.99
C LEU A 221 -15.80 10.76 2.06
N ASN A 222 -16.05 10.31 3.28
CA ASN A 222 -16.71 9.05 3.56
C ASN A 222 -17.80 9.29 4.61
N CYS A 223 -19.01 8.90 4.31
CA CYS A 223 -20.16 9.02 5.19
C CYS A 223 -20.57 7.63 5.67
N GLU A 224 -20.84 7.48 6.94
CA GLU A 224 -21.58 6.33 7.46
C GLU A 224 -23.09 6.60 7.34
N TRP A 225 -23.84 5.61 6.89
CA TRP A 225 -25.28 5.72 6.77
C TRP A 225 -26.01 4.54 7.38
N ILE A 226 -27.22 4.80 7.84
CA ILE A 226 -28.14 3.79 8.36
C ILE A 226 -29.53 4.03 7.78
N THR A 227 -30.41 3.03 7.81
CA THR A 227 -31.81 3.18 7.40
C THR A 227 -32.75 2.45 8.35
N ASP A 228 -33.92 3.05 8.56
CA ASP A 228 -35.06 2.45 9.27
C ASP A 228 -36.07 1.79 8.32
N ASN A 229 -35.73 1.56 7.04
CA ASN A 229 -36.56 1.14 5.90
C ASN A 229 -37.40 2.24 5.25
N ARG A 230 -37.60 3.38 5.90
CA ARG A 230 -38.35 4.50 5.38
C ARG A 230 -37.42 5.64 4.95
N HIS A 231 -36.39 5.87 5.75
CA HIS A 231 -35.43 6.97 5.54
C HIS A 231 -34.01 6.47 5.68
N PHE A 232 -33.12 7.14 4.96
CA PHE A 232 -31.69 7.02 5.13
C PHE A 232 -31.17 8.19 5.94
N TYR A 233 -30.22 7.94 6.84
CA TYR A 233 -29.57 8.95 7.67
C TYR A 233 -28.08 8.85 7.54
N LEU A 234 -27.43 9.99 7.38
CA LEU A 234 -25.97 10.11 7.51
C LEU A 234 -25.66 10.32 8.99
N VAL A 235 -24.90 9.38 9.57
CA VAL A 235 -24.63 9.39 11.01
C VAL A 235 -23.23 9.84 11.37
N GLN A 236 -22.33 9.83 10.40
CA GLN A 236 -20.95 10.30 10.54
C GLN A 236 -20.43 10.70 9.18
N ILE A 237 -19.54 11.70 9.15
CA ILE A 237 -18.78 12.07 7.99
C ILE A 237 -17.32 12.21 8.37
N ASP A 238 -16.47 11.54 7.61
CA ASP A 238 -15.02 11.62 7.70
C ASP A 238 -14.46 12.21 6.42
N GLU A 239 -13.33 12.87 6.50
CA GLU A 239 -12.66 13.42 5.34
C GLU A 239 -11.24 12.87 5.19
N GLU A 240 -10.81 12.84 3.95
CA GLU A 240 -9.45 12.50 3.54
C GLU A 240 -8.91 13.64 2.69
N ASP A 241 -7.71 14.10 2.97
CA ASP A 241 -7.05 15.05 2.09
C ASP A 241 -6.81 14.38 0.73
N ASP A 242 -7.23 15.07 -0.34
CA ASP A 242 -6.89 14.67 -1.71
C ASP A 242 -5.45 15.11 -1.97
N ASP A 243 -4.53 14.43 -1.29
CA ASP A 243 -3.13 14.84 -1.24
C ASP A 243 -2.43 14.47 -2.56
N ARG A 244 -2.46 15.42 -3.50
CA ARG A 244 -1.65 15.37 -4.73
C ARG A 244 -0.15 15.47 -4.44
N TRP A 245 0.20 15.75 -3.18
CA TRP A 245 1.55 16.06 -2.71
C TRP A 245 2.26 14.88 -2.04
N GLY A 246 1.68 13.69 -2.07
CA GLY A 246 2.32 12.50 -1.56
C GLY A 246 3.74 12.28 -2.14
N ILE A 247 4.57 11.56 -1.42
CA ILE A 247 5.93 11.21 -1.86
C ILE A 247 5.85 10.32 -3.10
N ASN A 248 6.67 10.63 -4.08
CA ASN A 248 6.98 9.71 -5.16
C ASN A 248 8.14 8.80 -4.72
N PRO A 249 7.92 7.50 -4.47
CA PRO A 249 8.98 6.58 -4.05
C PRO A 249 10.15 6.51 -5.04
N PHE A 250 9.93 6.77 -6.32
CA PHE A 250 10.99 6.79 -7.33
C PHE A 250 11.92 8.01 -7.22
N GLN A 251 11.56 9.01 -6.42
CA GLN A 251 12.40 10.18 -6.13
C GLN A 251 13.17 10.05 -4.82
N LEU A 252 12.89 9.02 -4.02
CA LEU A 252 13.63 8.72 -2.79
C LEU A 252 14.97 8.04 -3.15
N ARG A 253 15.92 8.83 -3.63
CA ARG A 253 17.24 8.32 -4.02
C ARG A 253 18.28 8.77 -3.02
N VAL A 254 18.68 7.87 -2.16
CA VAL A 254 19.89 8.00 -1.33
C VAL A 254 20.86 6.93 -1.81
N PRO A 255 21.89 7.30 -2.60
CA PRO A 255 22.82 6.31 -3.14
C PRO A 255 23.46 5.49 -2.03
N TYR A 256 23.41 4.19 -2.14
CA TYR A 256 24.13 3.28 -1.29
C TYR A 256 25.57 3.16 -1.80
N CYS A 257 26.46 3.90 -1.16
CA CYS A 257 27.88 3.85 -1.46
C CYS A 257 28.60 3.19 -0.28
N PRO A 258 28.83 1.89 -0.28
CA PRO A 258 29.77 1.31 0.65
C PRO A 258 31.14 1.89 0.31
N ARG A 259 31.67 2.76 1.14
CA ARG A 259 33.06 3.20 0.97
C ARG A 259 33.93 1.99 1.22
N PRO A 260 34.76 1.56 0.26
CA PRO A 260 35.78 0.57 0.55
C PRO A 260 36.75 1.21 1.57
N SER A 261 36.61 0.85 2.83
CA SER A 261 37.57 1.21 3.86
C SER A 261 38.42 -0.03 4.10
N GLU A 262 39.71 0.08 3.85
CA GLU A 262 40.69 -0.92 4.24
C GLU A 262 41.20 -0.68 5.67
N ALA A 263 40.79 0.41 6.29
CA ALA A 263 41.26 0.84 7.60
C ALA A 263 40.29 0.43 8.71
N ASN A 264 40.80 -0.09 9.77
CA ASN A 264 40.11 -0.26 11.06
C ASN A 264 40.22 1.04 11.84
N GLY A 265 39.12 1.43 12.51
CA GLY A 265 39.15 2.46 13.52
C GLY A 265 39.72 1.96 14.85
N GLN A 266 39.68 2.79 15.87
CA GLN A 266 40.12 2.41 17.20
C GLN A 266 39.14 1.39 17.81
N TYR A 267 37.86 1.62 17.65
CA TYR A 267 36.77 0.77 18.13
C TYR A 267 36.18 -0.06 16.99
N LEU A 268 35.69 0.57 15.95
CA LEU A 268 35.08 -0.12 14.82
C LEU A 268 36.12 -0.83 13.95
N LYS A 269 35.92 -2.13 13.75
CA LYS A 269 36.72 -2.99 12.86
C LYS A 269 35.86 -3.48 11.72
N ILE A 270 36.46 -3.64 10.55
CA ILE A 270 35.81 -4.30 9.40
C ILE A 270 35.55 -5.75 9.80
N ALA A 271 34.36 -6.25 9.48
CA ALA A 271 34.00 -7.64 9.69
C ALA A 271 34.76 -8.54 8.68
N ASP A 272 35.90 -9.03 9.08
CA ASP A 272 36.70 -10.03 8.34
C ASP A 272 36.10 -11.45 8.48
N SER A 273 36.72 -12.41 7.83
CA SER A 273 36.25 -13.81 7.87
C SER A 273 36.17 -14.38 9.28
N ALA A 274 37.08 -14.00 10.20
CA ALA A 274 37.07 -14.46 11.59
C ALA A 274 35.91 -13.82 12.38
N ALA A 275 35.63 -12.52 12.16
CA ALA A 275 34.49 -11.84 12.76
C ALA A 275 33.16 -12.38 12.24
N ILE A 276 33.08 -12.66 10.94
CA ILE A 276 31.86 -13.19 10.31
C ILE A 276 31.41 -14.48 10.97
N ILE A 277 32.30 -15.42 11.22
CA ILE A 277 31.97 -16.70 11.89
C ILE A 277 31.77 -16.57 13.41
N GLY A 278 32.16 -15.43 13.98
CA GLY A 278 32.07 -15.17 15.43
C GLY A 278 30.75 -14.60 15.92
N TRP A 279 29.91 -14.07 15.03
CA TRP A 279 28.69 -13.33 15.41
C TRP A 279 27.49 -13.72 14.57
N ASP A 280 26.40 -14.14 15.22
CA ASP A 280 25.19 -14.64 14.55
C ASP A 280 24.67 -13.74 13.43
N LYS A 281 24.57 -12.44 13.65
CA LYS A 281 24.07 -11.51 12.63
C LYS A 281 25.00 -11.33 11.44
N LEU A 282 26.31 -11.46 11.65
CA LEU A 282 27.28 -11.45 10.55
C LEU A 282 27.21 -12.73 9.72
N ILE A 283 27.02 -13.89 10.36
CA ILE A 283 26.80 -15.16 9.66
C ILE A 283 25.60 -15.06 8.74
N VAL A 284 24.44 -14.68 9.30
CA VAL A 284 23.17 -14.56 8.54
C VAL A 284 23.30 -13.61 7.34
N LEU A 285 23.97 -12.47 7.52
CA LEU A 285 24.19 -11.52 6.42
C LEU A 285 25.16 -12.09 5.37
N ASN A 286 26.23 -12.76 5.79
CA ASN A 286 27.21 -13.30 4.85
C ASN A 286 26.64 -14.47 4.02
N GLU A 287 25.76 -15.29 4.60
CA GLU A 287 25.08 -16.39 3.90
C GLU A 287 24.19 -15.92 2.73
N LEU A 288 23.76 -14.66 2.71
CA LEU A 288 22.97 -14.10 1.64
C LEU A 288 23.78 -13.69 0.41
N TRP A 289 25.11 -13.52 0.55
CA TRP A 289 25.96 -12.94 -0.47
C TRP A 289 27.00 -13.91 -1.00
N GLU A 290 27.25 -13.80 -2.30
CA GLU A 290 28.45 -14.40 -2.91
C GLU A 290 29.68 -13.53 -2.60
N GLU A 291 30.85 -14.14 -2.58
CA GLU A 291 32.08 -13.51 -2.08
C GLU A 291 32.45 -12.24 -2.86
N ASN A 292 32.24 -12.24 -4.16
CA ASN A 292 32.62 -11.15 -5.06
C ASN A 292 31.42 -10.28 -5.53
N SER A 293 30.33 -10.26 -4.80
CA SER A 293 29.18 -9.45 -5.20
C SER A 293 29.47 -7.96 -5.07
N PRO A 294 29.27 -7.14 -6.13
CA PRO A 294 29.64 -5.73 -6.13
C PRO A 294 28.89 -4.87 -5.12
N HIS A 295 27.70 -5.30 -4.72
CA HIS A 295 26.86 -4.55 -3.77
C HIS A 295 26.82 -5.20 -2.39
N LYS A 296 27.77 -6.11 -2.09
CA LYS A 296 27.88 -6.71 -0.76
C LYS A 296 28.12 -5.61 0.28
N PRO A 297 27.30 -5.56 1.36
CA PRO A 297 27.44 -4.50 2.35
C PRO A 297 28.75 -4.64 3.12
N ILE A 298 29.42 -3.50 3.39
CA ILE A 298 30.52 -3.45 4.32
C ILE A 298 29.95 -3.34 5.72
N LEU A 299 30.34 -4.25 6.57
CA LEU A 299 29.90 -4.35 7.95
C LEU A 299 31.06 -4.07 8.88
N PHE A 300 30.80 -3.30 9.91
CA PHE A 300 31.75 -2.99 10.96
C PHE A 300 31.26 -3.58 12.27
N TYR A 301 32.17 -3.92 13.17
CA TYR A 301 31.79 -4.46 14.48
C TYR A 301 32.78 -4.02 15.55
N PHE A 302 32.31 -4.06 16.80
CA PHE A 302 33.14 -4.05 18.00
C PHE A 302 32.36 -4.71 19.15
N ARG A 303 33.08 -5.21 20.14
CA ARG A 303 32.44 -5.86 21.28
C ARG A 303 31.74 -4.82 22.16
N VAL A 304 30.62 -5.19 22.76
CA VAL A 304 29.91 -4.30 23.69
C VAL A 304 30.76 -3.96 24.90
N SER A 305 31.60 -4.92 25.37
CA SER A 305 32.58 -4.71 26.42
C SER A 305 33.65 -3.66 26.16
N ASP A 306 33.93 -3.39 24.88
CA ASP A 306 34.96 -2.42 24.47
C ASP A 306 34.41 -1.00 24.34
N THR A 307 33.11 -0.79 24.63
CA THR A 307 32.46 0.52 24.53
C THR A 307 33.04 1.49 25.56
N PRO A 308 33.44 2.73 25.17
CA PRO A 308 33.94 3.70 26.13
C PRO A 308 32.85 4.09 27.14
N GLN A 309 33.27 4.41 28.36
CA GLN A 309 32.32 4.92 29.37
C GLN A 309 31.88 6.35 29.02
N ALA A 310 30.68 6.75 29.43
CA ALA A 310 30.15 8.09 29.20
C ALA A 310 31.06 9.21 29.80
N SER A 311 31.83 8.90 30.86
CA SER A 311 32.81 9.81 31.47
C SER A 311 34.12 9.93 30.69
N ASP A 312 34.40 9.02 29.75
CA ASP A 312 35.58 9.06 28.91
C ASP A 312 35.32 9.93 27.65
N ALA A 313 35.44 11.24 27.79
CA ALA A 313 35.17 12.19 26.71
C ALA A 313 36.06 11.95 25.47
N GLU A 314 37.29 11.48 25.63
CA GLU A 314 38.20 11.17 24.50
C GLU A 314 37.78 9.90 23.79
N GLY A 315 37.41 8.86 24.54
CA GLY A 315 36.86 7.61 24.01
C GLY A 315 35.58 7.85 23.20
N VAL A 316 34.65 8.65 23.74
CA VAL A 316 33.41 9.04 23.05
C VAL A 316 33.73 9.78 21.73
N LYS A 317 34.66 10.72 21.76
CA LYS A 317 35.06 11.47 20.55
C LYS A 317 35.66 10.54 19.48
N ARG A 318 36.49 9.58 19.87
CA ARG A 318 37.10 8.60 18.97
C ARG A 318 36.07 7.64 18.39
N LEU A 319 35.13 7.14 19.18
CA LEU A 319 34.05 6.28 18.69
C LEU A 319 33.19 7.07 17.68
N THR A 320 32.90 8.34 17.93
CA THR A 320 32.17 9.22 17.01
C THR A 320 32.97 9.43 15.70
N SER A 321 34.30 9.58 15.80
CA SER A 321 35.18 9.71 14.61
C SER A 321 35.16 8.44 13.77
N ASP A 322 35.27 7.26 14.43
CA ASP A 322 35.19 5.97 13.76
C ASP A 322 33.88 5.83 12.99
N PHE A 323 32.74 6.16 13.59
CA PHE A 323 31.44 6.14 12.87
C PHE A 323 31.44 7.07 11.67
N ARG A 324 31.94 8.30 11.83
CA ARG A 324 31.96 9.30 10.74
C ARG A 324 32.87 8.93 9.59
N GLU A 325 34.05 8.40 9.91
CA GLU A 325 35.08 8.12 8.89
C GLU A 325 34.84 6.78 8.18
N LEU A 326 34.39 5.75 8.91
CA LEU A 326 34.25 4.39 8.38
C LEU A 326 32.86 4.11 7.85
N VAL A 327 31.81 4.50 8.57
CA VAL A 327 30.43 4.18 8.19
C VAL A 327 29.83 5.33 7.36
N GLY A 328 29.94 6.57 7.82
CA GLY A 328 29.47 7.75 7.10
C GLY A 328 29.08 8.91 8.01
N THR A 329 28.82 10.06 7.41
CA THR A 329 28.42 11.30 8.10
C THR A 329 26.96 11.31 8.51
N SER A 330 26.15 10.41 7.97
CA SER A 330 24.73 10.22 8.29
C SER A 330 24.29 8.81 7.88
N GLY A 331 23.12 8.39 8.31
CA GLY A 331 22.59 7.12 7.88
C GLY A 331 23.29 5.91 8.51
N ILE A 332 23.61 5.98 9.77
CA ILE A 332 24.25 4.88 10.50
C ILE A 332 23.21 4.01 11.17
N VAL A 333 23.32 2.71 11.00
CA VAL A 333 22.50 1.71 11.70
C VAL A 333 23.41 0.84 12.54
N VAL A 334 23.06 0.67 13.80
CA VAL A 334 23.77 -0.22 14.73
C VAL A 334 22.81 -1.30 15.23
N ARG A 335 23.28 -2.56 15.23
CA ARG A 335 22.53 -3.73 15.71
C ARG A 335 23.35 -4.44 16.75
N THR A 336 22.70 -4.98 17.79
CA THR A 336 23.37 -5.83 18.75
C THR A 336 23.28 -7.29 18.30
N SER A 337 24.39 -8.05 18.37
CA SER A 337 24.50 -9.46 18.01
C SER A 337 25.05 -10.26 19.18
N VAL A 338 24.60 -11.51 19.32
CA VAL A 338 25.23 -12.49 20.20
C VAL A 338 26.38 -13.20 19.48
N GLY A 339 27.30 -13.79 20.24
CA GLY A 339 28.33 -14.66 19.72
C GLY A 339 27.74 -15.91 19.07
N ALA A 340 28.43 -16.42 18.05
CA ALA A 340 27.98 -17.59 17.29
C ALA A 340 27.84 -18.83 18.21
N GLY A 341 26.76 -19.58 18.02
CA GLY A 341 26.46 -20.78 18.80
C GLY A 341 25.97 -20.52 20.23
N LYS A 342 25.76 -19.28 20.61
CA LYS A 342 25.13 -18.93 21.89
C LYS A 342 23.60 -18.90 21.76
N ASP A 343 22.92 -18.98 22.90
CA ASP A 343 21.47 -18.88 22.96
C ASP A 343 21.00 -17.52 22.39
N LYS A 344 20.02 -17.57 21.51
CA LYS A 344 19.45 -16.37 20.89
C LYS A 344 18.74 -15.55 21.97
N LEU A 345 19.30 -14.42 22.31
CA LEU A 345 18.67 -13.46 23.20
C LEU A 345 17.52 -12.74 22.47
N PRO A 346 16.30 -12.73 23.04
CA PRO A 346 15.20 -11.96 22.48
C PRO A 346 15.43 -10.45 22.69
N ASN A 347 14.87 -9.64 21.80
CA ASN A 347 14.81 -8.18 21.95
C ASN A 347 16.12 -7.42 22.06
N LEU A 348 17.20 -7.97 21.48
CA LEU A 348 18.47 -7.23 21.44
C LEU A 348 18.28 -5.88 20.72
N PRO A 349 18.75 -4.78 21.34
CA PRO A 349 18.52 -3.42 20.81
C PRO A 349 19.10 -3.23 19.41
N ARG A 350 18.45 -2.38 18.64
CA ARG A 350 18.93 -1.90 17.33
C ARG A 350 18.52 -0.44 17.14
N THR A 351 19.29 0.27 16.33
CA THR A 351 18.92 1.64 15.95
C THR A 351 18.07 1.68 14.68
N GLU A 352 17.50 2.85 14.46
CA GLU A 352 17.04 3.31 13.17
C GLU A 352 18.21 3.95 12.39
N CYS A 353 17.96 5.02 11.65
CA CYS A 353 18.99 5.76 10.92
C CYS A 353 19.52 6.89 11.82
N LEU A 354 20.83 6.91 12.10
CA LEU A 354 21.44 7.83 13.08
C LEU A 354 22.56 8.67 12.45
N THR A 355 22.88 9.79 13.12
CA THR A 355 24.16 10.51 12.89
C THR A 355 25.31 9.83 13.67
N PRO A 356 26.59 10.12 13.35
CA PRO A 356 27.73 9.57 14.10
C PRO A 356 27.66 9.83 15.61
N GLU A 357 27.26 11.02 15.99
CA GLU A 357 27.09 11.43 17.40
C GLU A 357 26.00 10.62 18.11
N GLN A 358 24.85 10.50 17.46
CA GLN A 358 23.73 9.71 17.98
C GLN A 358 24.09 8.22 18.07
N ALA A 359 24.83 7.69 17.11
CA ALA A 359 25.27 6.29 17.11
C ALA A 359 26.25 5.99 18.25
N ALA A 360 27.21 6.89 18.51
CA ALA A 360 28.15 6.75 19.60
C ALA A 360 27.44 6.79 20.97
N ILE A 361 26.56 7.78 21.19
CA ILE A 361 25.76 7.93 22.41
C ILE A 361 24.89 6.68 22.61
N TRP A 362 24.19 6.25 21.56
CA TRP A 362 23.34 5.06 21.62
C TRP A 362 24.12 3.81 22.02
N CYS A 363 25.32 3.59 21.48
CA CYS A 363 26.16 2.43 21.86
C CYS A 363 26.54 2.50 23.35
N ILE A 364 26.88 3.67 23.85
CA ILE A 364 27.28 3.86 25.26
C ILE A 364 26.10 3.59 26.19
N ASP A 365 24.95 4.17 25.92
CA ASP A 365 23.75 3.99 26.75
C ASP A 365 23.26 2.54 26.71
N THR A 366 23.29 1.93 25.52
CA THR A 366 22.90 0.54 25.31
C THR A 366 23.86 -0.43 26.01
N ALA A 367 25.18 -0.18 25.96
CA ALA A 367 26.15 -1.01 26.67
C ALA A 367 25.92 -0.97 28.17
N GLY A 368 25.61 0.21 28.74
CA GLY A 368 25.25 0.34 30.14
C GLY A 368 23.99 -0.44 30.52
N THR A 369 22.97 -0.39 29.68
CA THR A 369 21.71 -1.15 29.88
C THR A 369 21.96 -2.67 29.77
N LEU A 370 22.66 -3.11 28.74
CA LEU A 370 22.95 -4.55 28.53
C LEU A 370 23.81 -5.15 29.64
N ALA A 371 24.71 -4.36 30.22
CA ALA A 371 25.59 -4.84 31.31
C ALA A 371 24.82 -5.20 32.59
N ALA A 372 23.62 -4.68 32.77
CA ALA A 372 22.77 -5.04 33.92
C ALA A 372 22.17 -6.44 33.82
N ASP A 373 21.86 -6.89 32.59
CA ASP A 373 21.07 -8.11 32.36
C ASP A 373 21.83 -9.22 31.63
N HIS A 374 22.98 -8.90 30.99
CA HIS A 374 23.70 -9.83 30.12
C HIS A 374 25.22 -9.79 30.30
N ASP A 375 25.88 -10.88 29.91
CA ASP A 375 27.35 -10.89 29.72
C ASP A 375 27.69 -10.10 28.44
N ILE A 376 28.12 -8.86 28.63
CA ILE A 376 28.48 -7.96 27.51
C ILE A 376 29.73 -8.43 26.73
N GLY A 377 30.55 -9.34 27.32
CA GLY A 377 31.67 -9.97 26.60
C GLY A 377 31.22 -10.89 25.46
N GLU A 378 30.01 -11.42 25.55
CA GLU A 378 29.37 -12.26 24.52
C GLU A 378 28.52 -11.50 23.50
N LEU A 379 28.52 -10.15 23.57
CA LEU A 379 27.76 -9.29 22.70
C LEU A 379 28.67 -8.38 21.85
N ALA A 380 28.22 -8.09 20.64
CA ALA A 380 28.87 -7.11 19.75
C ALA A 380 27.84 -6.16 19.14
N PHE A 381 28.29 -4.93 18.92
CA PHE A 381 27.61 -3.98 18.04
C PHE A 381 28.06 -4.22 16.60
N ILE A 382 27.08 -4.34 15.69
CA ILE A 382 27.31 -4.46 14.26
C ILE A 382 26.80 -3.17 13.61
N ALA A 383 27.70 -2.42 12.99
CA ALA A 383 27.39 -1.15 12.36
C ALA A 383 27.45 -1.26 10.82
N HIS A 384 26.54 -0.60 10.17
CA HIS A 384 26.51 -0.49 8.71
C HIS A 384 25.83 0.79 8.27
N ARG A 385 26.05 1.14 7.00
CA ARG A 385 25.34 2.25 6.39
C ARG A 385 23.89 1.90 6.18
N PHE A 386 23.00 2.85 6.41
CA PHE A 386 21.58 2.73 6.12
C PHE A 386 21.35 2.46 4.63
N VAL A 387 20.45 1.53 4.34
CA VAL A 387 20.03 1.20 2.98
C VAL A 387 18.69 1.86 2.71
N ALA A 388 18.71 2.94 1.95
CA ALA A 388 17.48 3.53 1.45
C ALA A 388 16.97 2.71 0.27
N SER A 389 15.69 2.36 0.30
CA SER A 389 15.06 1.60 -0.78
C SER A 389 13.76 2.25 -1.20
N ARG A 390 13.46 2.18 -2.49
CA ARG A 390 12.18 2.63 -3.04
C ARG A 390 11.04 1.74 -2.55
N ALA A 391 11.30 0.45 -2.48
CA ALA A 391 10.36 -0.57 -2.04
C ALA A 391 11.09 -1.65 -1.24
N SER A 392 10.34 -2.51 -0.61
CA SER A 392 10.87 -3.67 0.12
C SER A 392 10.02 -4.90 -0.14
N ALA A 393 10.63 -6.07 0.01
CA ALA A 393 9.94 -7.32 -0.16
C ALA A 393 10.36 -8.38 0.87
N TRP A 394 9.46 -9.33 1.13
CA TRP A 394 9.78 -10.62 1.71
C TRP A 394 9.47 -11.71 0.70
N ALA A 395 10.42 -12.60 0.46
CA ALA A 395 10.28 -13.72 -0.45
C ALA A 395 10.32 -15.04 0.32
N LYS A 396 9.34 -15.92 0.10
CA LYS A 396 9.38 -17.31 0.56
C LYS A 396 9.93 -18.16 -0.58
N ALA A 397 11.09 -18.76 -0.36
CA ALA A 397 11.73 -19.67 -1.28
C ALA A 397 11.93 -21.06 -0.64
N ASP A 398 11.54 -22.11 -1.36
CA ASP A 398 11.67 -23.50 -0.94
C ASP A 398 12.30 -24.30 -2.09
N PRO A 399 13.46 -24.96 -1.88
CA PRO A 399 14.11 -25.78 -2.91
C PRO A 399 13.21 -26.87 -3.49
N THR A 400 12.20 -27.30 -2.74
CA THR A 400 11.29 -28.40 -3.11
C THR A 400 9.98 -27.93 -3.73
N ASN A 401 9.68 -26.62 -3.67
CA ASN A 401 8.44 -26.05 -4.18
C ASN A 401 8.71 -25.15 -5.40
N PRO A 402 8.08 -25.42 -6.56
CA PRO A 402 8.29 -24.59 -7.75
C PRO A 402 7.65 -23.21 -7.67
N VAL A 403 6.79 -22.94 -6.69
CA VAL A 403 6.11 -21.64 -6.53
C VAL A 403 6.75 -20.82 -5.41
N LEU A 404 7.25 -19.65 -5.77
CA LEU A 404 7.74 -18.67 -4.82
C LEU A 404 6.66 -17.63 -4.55
N GLU A 405 6.51 -17.24 -3.29
CA GLU A 405 5.61 -16.15 -2.87
C GLU A 405 6.45 -14.95 -2.42
N ILE A 406 6.14 -13.76 -2.97
CA ILE A 406 6.79 -12.50 -2.59
C ILE A 406 5.73 -11.52 -2.13
N HIS A 407 5.95 -10.89 -0.99
CA HIS A 407 5.14 -9.80 -0.46
C HIS A 407 5.94 -8.51 -0.55
N SER A 408 5.38 -7.47 -1.15
CA SER A 408 6.11 -6.20 -1.35
C SER A 408 5.28 -4.96 -1.01
N LEU A 409 5.97 -3.88 -0.64
CA LEU A 409 5.36 -2.57 -0.42
C LEU A 409 6.36 -1.43 -0.68
N TRP A 410 5.88 -0.19 -0.70
CA TRP A 410 6.72 0.98 -0.80
C TRP A 410 7.54 1.23 0.46
N GLY A 411 8.82 1.62 0.30
CA GLY A 411 9.71 2.03 1.38
C GLY A 411 10.30 0.87 2.18
N LEU A 412 10.45 1.07 3.48
CA LEU A 412 11.21 0.19 4.36
C LEU A 412 10.46 -1.10 4.73
N PRO A 413 11.17 -2.22 4.89
CA PRO A 413 10.57 -3.55 5.09
C PRO A 413 9.81 -3.71 6.40
N ASP A 414 10.10 -2.89 7.40
CA ASP A 414 9.42 -2.96 8.70
C ASP A 414 7.92 -2.67 8.58
N ALA A 415 7.51 -1.90 7.59
CA ALA A 415 6.11 -1.63 7.30
C ALA A 415 5.33 -2.88 6.85
N LEU A 416 5.99 -3.91 6.30
CA LEU A 416 5.33 -5.18 5.94
C LEU A 416 4.71 -5.92 7.14
N GLN A 417 5.08 -5.56 8.36
CA GLN A 417 4.51 -6.19 9.55
C GLN A 417 3.06 -5.76 9.81
N TYR A 418 2.60 -4.62 9.28
CA TYR A 418 1.29 -4.05 9.63
C TYR A 418 0.62 -3.24 8.52
N CYS A 419 1.32 -2.91 7.41
CA CYS A 419 0.76 -2.19 6.27
C CYS A 419 0.25 -3.14 5.18
N PRO A 420 -0.70 -2.69 4.35
CA PRO A 420 -1.10 -3.39 3.14
C PRO A 420 0.10 -3.61 2.19
N TYR A 421 0.11 -4.73 1.49
CA TYR A 421 1.21 -5.15 0.64
C TYR A 421 0.71 -5.86 -0.62
N ASP A 422 1.53 -5.82 -1.67
CA ASP A 422 1.30 -6.59 -2.89
C ASP A 422 1.77 -8.04 -2.69
N ILE A 423 1.13 -8.97 -3.38
CA ILE A 423 1.50 -10.38 -3.39
C ILE A 423 1.88 -10.78 -4.81
N TRP A 424 2.99 -11.50 -4.93
CA TRP A 424 3.49 -12.04 -6.17
C TRP A 424 3.66 -13.54 -6.03
N GLU A 425 3.16 -14.28 -7.00
CA GLU A 425 3.38 -15.71 -7.12
C GLU A 425 4.20 -15.96 -8.38
N ILE A 426 5.35 -16.58 -8.23
CA ILE A 426 6.29 -16.80 -9.34
C ILE A 426 6.57 -18.30 -9.45
N HIS A 427 6.23 -18.85 -10.60
CA HIS A 427 6.50 -20.24 -10.90
C HIS A 427 7.93 -20.40 -11.43
N ALA A 428 8.84 -20.94 -10.58
CA ALA A 428 10.28 -20.96 -10.83
C ALA A 428 10.71 -21.50 -12.20
N PRO A 429 10.19 -22.64 -12.73
CA PRO A 429 10.64 -23.16 -14.01
C PRO A 429 10.31 -22.25 -15.20
N THR A 430 9.16 -21.55 -15.15
CA THR A 430 8.64 -20.77 -16.28
C THR A 430 8.80 -19.28 -16.09
N LEU A 431 9.10 -18.84 -14.87
CA LEU A 431 9.09 -17.42 -14.45
C LEU A 431 7.78 -16.69 -14.75
N VAL A 432 6.68 -17.45 -14.86
CA VAL A 432 5.34 -16.87 -14.96
C VAL A 432 5.04 -16.15 -13.65
N VAL A 433 4.61 -14.90 -13.78
CA VAL A 433 4.34 -14.02 -12.65
C VAL A 433 2.85 -13.78 -12.58
N THR A 434 2.27 -14.02 -11.40
CA THR A 434 0.91 -13.59 -11.06
C THR A 434 1.02 -12.59 -9.91
N ASP A 435 0.42 -11.42 -10.05
CA ASP A 435 0.47 -10.38 -9.03
C ASP A 435 -0.92 -9.98 -8.53
N TYR A 436 -0.95 -9.56 -7.27
CA TYR A 436 -2.13 -9.04 -6.60
C TYR A 436 -1.75 -7.72 -5.95
N THR A 437 -2.12 -6.61 -6.59
CA THR A 437 -1.78 -5.26 -6.14
C THR A 437 -2.68 -4.80 -5.01
N GLU A 438 -2.17 -4.26 -3.90
CA GLU A 438 -2.95 -3.66 -2.81
C GLU A 438 -2.91 -2.14 -2.85
N TYR A 439 -3.94 -1.49 -2.27
CA TYR A 439 -3.91 -0.05 -2.06
C TYR A 439 -2.96 0.28 -0.90
N LYS A 440 -1.84 0.90 -1.23
CA LYS A 440 -0.76 1.23 -0.31
C LYS A 440 -0.63 2.75 -0.21
N SER A 441 -1.43 3.36 0.67
CA SER A 441 -1.44 4.81 0.87
C SER A 441 -0.21 5.35 1.57
N ASP A 442 0.49 4.50 2.30
CA ASP A 442 1.56 4.90 3.21
C ASP A 442 2.90 4.29 2.80
N ILE A 443 3.95 5.03 3.08
CA ILE A 443 5.33 4.62 2.92
C ILE A 443 6.09 4.94 4.21
N LEU A 444 6.88 3.99 4.67
CA LEU A 444 7.82 4.19 5.76
C LEU A 444 9.17 4.59 5.20
N ILE A 445 9.69 5.73 5.61
CA ILE A 445 10.99 6.26 5.14
C ILE A 445 11.86 6.69 6.32
N SER A 446 13.16 6.86 6.05
CA SER A 446 14.07 7.50 7.00
C SER A 446 13.89 9.01 6.99
N ARG A 447 14.08 9.62 8.17
CA ARG A 447 14.13 11.07 8.35
C ARG A 447 15.57 11.57 8.19
N GLU A 448 15.74 12.81 7.75
CA GLU A 448 17.06 13.43 7.62
C GLU A 448 17.76 13.64 8.98
N ASP A 449 16.99 13.93 10.03
CA ASP A 449 17.45 14.15 11.40
C ASP A 449 17.56 12.85 12.24
N GLY A 450 17.36 11.71 11.60
CA GLY A 450 17.37 10.39 12.23
C GLY A 450 15.96 9.85 12.52
N GLY A 451 15.86 8.53 12.65
CA GLY A 451 14.61 7.82 12.87
C GLY A 451 13.82 7.57 11.58
N TRP A 452 12.60 7.08 11.76
CA TRP A 452 11.69 6.75 10.66
C TRP A 452 10.38 7.50 10.81
N GLU A 453 9.74 7.76 9.65
CA GLU A 453 8.42 8.38 9.63
C GLU A 453 7.52 7.75 8.57
N HIS A 454 6.22 7.79 8.84
CA HIS A 454 5.22 7.50 7.83
C HIS A 454 4.92 8.76 7.02
N ARG A 455 4.95 8.60 5.70
CA ARG A 455 4.51 9.61 4.75
C ARG A 455 3.48 9.00 3.81
N ARG A 456 2.71 9.85 3.18
CA ARG A 456 1.79 9.40 2.14
C ARG A 456 2.50 9.19 0.82
N VAL A 457 2.13 8.14 0.11
CA VAL A 457 2.50 7.89 -1.28
C VAL A 457 1.60 8.72 -2.18
N LYS A 458 2.13 9.25 -3.28
CA LYS A 458 1.29 9.89 -4.30
C LYS A 458 0.15 8.95 -4.70
N ASN A 459 -1.06 9.49 -4.76
CA ASN A 459 -2.29 8.71 -4.96
C ASN A 459 -2.26 7.81 -6.21
N GLU A 460 -1.66 8.30 -7.28
CA GLU A 460 -1.48 7.55 -8.53
C GLU A 460 -0.60 6.30 -8.35
N LEU A 461 0.37 6.36 -7.42
CA LEU A 461 1.29 5.26 -7.13
C LEU A 461 0.77 4.31 -6.04
N ALA A 462 -0.11 4.79 -5.17
CA ALA A 462 -0.69 3.98 -4.09
C ALA A 462 -1.42 2.72 -4.60
N ARG A 463 -1.86 2.74 -5.86
CA ARG A 463 -2.56 1.62 -6.53
C ARG A 463 -1.68 0.85 -7.50
N ASN A 464 -0.44 1.24 -7.65
CA ASN A 464 0.51 0.53 -8.50
C ASN A 464 1.27 -0.50 -7.69
N ASN A 465 1.78 -1.52 -8.36
CA ASN A 465 2.70 -2.46 -7.75
C ASN A 465 3.94 -1.71 -7.22
N SER A 466 4.38 -2.08 -6.03
CA SER A 466 5.58 -1.49 -5.41
C SER A 466 6.88 -1.95 -6.04
N ILE A 467 6.85 -3.14 -6.64
CA ILE A 467 7.92 -3.69 -7.47
C ILE A 467 7.35 -4.05 -8.84
N ASN A 468 8.20 -4.14 -9.85
CA ASN A 468 7.78 -4.58 -11.18
C ASN A 468 8.07 -6.08 -11.40
N SER A 469 7.61 -6.63 -12.52
CA SER A 469 7.77 -8.06 -12.82
C SER A 469 9.23 -8.49 -13.01
N THR A 470 10.10 -7.61 -13.49
CA THR A 470 11.55 -7.87 -13.63
C THR A 470 12.21 -7.95 -12.26
N GLU A 471 11.92 -7.01 -11.38
CA GLU A 471 12.39 -7.04 -9.99
C GLU A 471 11.87 -8.28 -9.24
N ALA A 472 10.61 -8.62 -9.43
CA ALA A 472 10.02 -9.82 -8.82
C ALA A 472 10.71 -11.10 -9.30
N ARG A 473 11.05 -11.21 -10.59
CA ARG A 473 11.82 -12.36 -11.14
C ARG A 473 13.25 -12.41 -10.63
N ASP A 474 13.93 -11.26 -10.55
CA ASP A 474 15.29 -11.17 -9.97
C ASP A 474 15.29 -11.64 -8.51
N ILE A 475 14.37 -11.11 -7.69
CA ILE A 475 14.19 -11.50 -6.30
C ILE A 475 13.91 -13.00 -6.19
N ALA A 476 13.02 -13.55 -7.02
CA ALA A 476 12.67 -14.95 -7.00
C ALA A 476 13.87 -15.85 -7.36
N ALA A 477 14.56 -15.54 -8.46
CA ALA A 477 15.71 -16.34 -8.91
C ALA A 477 16.83 -16.36 -7.86
N ARG A 478 17.15 -15.20 -7.30
CA ARG A 478 18.20 -15.07 -6.27
C ARG A 478 17.76 -15.68 -4.93
N SER A 479 16.48 -15.54 -4.56
CA SER A 479 15.94 -16.18 -3.35
C SER A 479 16.00 -17.71 -3.44
N LEU A 480 15.67 -18.27 -4.61
CA LEU A 480 15.79 -19.72 -4.82
C LEU A 480 17.25 -20.19 -4.80
N ALA A 481 18.17 -19.43 -5.39
CA ALA A 481 19.59 -19.72 -5.33
C ALA A 481 20.12 -19.71 -3.88
N ILE A 482 19.69 -18.75 -3.07
CA ILE A 482 20.02 -18.68 -1.63
C ILE A 482 19.42 -19.88 -0.90
N ALA A 483 18.15 -20.22 -1.09
CA ALA A 483 17.49 -21.35 -0.45
C ALA A 483 18.17 -22.69 -0.81
N ASN A 484 18.55 -22.89 -2.08
CA ASN A 484 19.31 -24.05 -2.53
C ASN A 484 20.68 -24.14 -1.85
N ARG A 485 21.41 -23.03 -1.72
CA ARG A 485 22.71 -22.98 -1.03
C ARG A 485 22.56 -23.29 0.46
N LEU A 486 21.50 -22.81 1.10
CA LEU A 486 21.18 -23.09 2.50
C LEU A 486 20.61 -24.50 2.72
N GLY A 487 20.16 -25.18 1.66
CA GLY A 487 19.56 -26.52 1.71
C GLY A 487 18.22 -26.58 2.47
N ARG A 488 17.52 -25.46 2.58
CA ARG A 488 16.25 -25.36 3.34
C ARG A 488 15.33 -24.26 2.81
N ALA A 489 14.04 -24.39 3.12
CA ALA A 489 13.06 -23.34 2.85
C ALA A 489 13.32 -22.12 3.76
N CYS A 490 13.30 -20.93 3.18
CA CYS A 490 13.59 -19.69 3.89
C CYS A 490 12.72 -18.52 3.46
N HIS A 491 12.53 -17.59 4.40
CA HIS A 491 12.00 -16.25 4.14
C HIS A 491 13.16 -15.27 4.03
N ILE A 492 13.25 -14.52 2.95
CA ILE A 492 14.34 -13.59 2.69
C ILE A 492 13.77 -12.18 2.56
N MET A 493 14.34 -11.26 3.33
CA MET A 493 14.00 -9.83 3.27
C MET A 493 14.87 -9.12 2.24
N TRP A 494 14.24 -8.26 1.44
CA TRP A 494 14.86 -7.51 0.36
C TRP A 494 14.62 -6.01 0.48
N PHE A 495 15.66 -5.22 0.27
CA PHE A 495 15.55 -3.83 -0.14
C PHE A 495 15.52 -3.78 -1.67
N VAL A 496 14.52 -3.09 -2.23
CA VAL A 496 14.26 -3.10 -3.68
C VAL A 496 14.37 -1.70 -4.26
N GLY A 497 15.03 -1.61 -5.41
CA GLY A 497 15.29 -0.34 -6.08
C GLY A 497 16.22 0.55 -5.27
N CYS A 498 17.23 -0.03 -4.62
CA CYS A 498 18.38 0.70 -4.11
C CYS A 498 19.17 1.26 -5.31
N THR A 499 19.86 2.36 -5.11
CA THR A 499 20.76 2.94 -6.13
C THR A 499 22.19 2.99 -5.61
N ASP A 500 23.16 2.79 -6.48
CA ASP A 500 24.58 3.00 -6.17
C ASP A 500 25.02 4.44 -6.48
N GLN A 501 26.31 4.71 -6.40
CA GLN A 501 26.88 6.05 -6.68
C GLN A 501 26.74 6.48 -8.15
N ASP A 502 26.59 5.53 -9.06
CA ASP A 502 26.42 5.76 -10.50
C ASP A 502 24.93 5.76 -10.90
N ASP A 503 24.03 5.83 -9.91
CA ASP A 503 22.56 5.82 -10.05
C ASP A 503 22.01 4.51 -10.66
N VAL A 504 22.78 3.42 -10.58
CA VAL A 504 22.36 2.10 -11.06
C VAL A 504 21.45 1.45 -9.99
N ALA A 505 20.28 1.04 -10.41
CA ALA A 505 19.33 0.38 -9.52
C ALA A 505 19.70 -1.09 -9.30
N PHE A 506 19.59 -1.56 -8.05
CA PHE A 506 19.81 -2.94 -7.68
C PHE A 506 18.93 -3.38 -6.52
N ASN A 507 18.78 -4.70 -6.32
CA ASN A 507 18.02 -5.29 -5.22
C ASN A 507 18.97 -5.95 -4.24
N MET A 508 18.80 -5.69 -2.94
CA MET A 508 19.70 -6.10 -1.88
C MET A 508 19.01 -7.09 -0.93
N PRO A 509 19.44 -8.37 -0.85
CA PRO A 509 19.00 -9.29 0.20
C PRO A 509 19.64 -8.86 1.52
N TRP A 510 18.84 -8.88 2.60
CA TRP A 510 19.32 -8.28 3.86
C TRP A 510 19.23 -9.19 5.07
N TYR A 511 18.24 -10.05 5.12
CA TYR A 511 18.00 -10.92 6.27
C TYR A 511 17.25 -12.17 5.83
N TRP A 512 17.47 -13.29 6.49
CA TRP A 512 16.70 -14.50 6.26
C TRP A 512 16.34 -15.23 7.55
N THR A 513 15.26 -15.98 7.51
CA THR A 513 14.82 -16.92 8.54
C THR A 513 14.35 -18.22 7.91
N GLU A 514 14.33 -19.30 8.67
CA GLU A 514 13.69 -20.53 8.22
C GLU A 514 12.21 -20.29 7.92
N ALA A 515 11.74 -20.84 6.81
CA ALA A 515 10.33 -20.76 6.46
C ALA A 515 9.53 -21.80 7.26
N HIS A 516 8.37 -21.38 7.72
CA HIS A 516 7.41 -22.27 8.36
C HIS A 516 6.12 -22.24 7.54
N ASP A 517 5.47 -23.42 7.45
CA ASP A 517 4.21 -23.53 6.72
C ASP A 517 3.11 -22.70 7.38
N ALA A 518 2.43 -21.90 6.55
CA ALA A 518 1.23 -21.19 6.98
C ALA A 518 0.10 -22.21 7.08
N GLU A 519 -0.42 -22.42 8.29
CA GLU A 519 -1.62 -23.24 8.49
C GLU A 519 -2.88 -22.50 8.00
N ARG A 520 -3.96 -23.28 7.85
CA ARG A 520 -5.26 -22.96 7.25
C ARG A 520 -5.77 -21.55 7.52
N ASN A 521 -6.21 -20.90 6.46
CA ASN A 521 -6.91 -19.62 6.48
C ASN A 521 -8.23 -19.72 7.27
N ILE A 522 -8.39 -18.87 8.28
CA ILE A 522 -9.61 -18.72 9.04
C ILE A 522 -10.32 -17.45 8.53
N ASP A 523 -11.63 -17.53 8.27
CA ASP A 523 -12.41 -16.40 7.74
C ASP A 523 -12.51 -15.28 8.80
N ARG A 524 -11.97 -14.10 8.47
CA ARG A 524 -12.00 -12.90 9.33
C ARG A 524 -13.40 -12.37 9.60
N SER A 525 -14.34 -12.58 8.69
CA SER A 525 -15.70 -12.06 8.80
C SER A 525 -16.50 -12.75 9.90
N SER A 526 -16.05 -13.92 10.38
CA SER A 526 -16.71 -14.69 11.42
C SER A 526 -16.45 -14.17 12.85
N TYR A 527 -15.53 -13.19 13.03
CA TYR A 527 -15.10 -12.71 14.34
C TYR A 527 -15.47 -11.25 14.60
N ASN A 528 -15.88 -10.97 15.84
CA ASN A 528 -15.93 -9.61 16.37
C ASN A 528 -14.52 -9.18 16.77
N LYS A 529 -14.08 -8.05 16.29
CA LYS A 529 -12.71 -7.57 16.45
C LYS A 529 -12.55 -6.75 17.73
N ILE A 530 -11.62 -7.14 18.58
CA ILE A 530 -11.15 -6.34 19.70
C ILE A 530 -9.77 -5.79 19.30
N ARG A 531 -9.66 -4.47 19.17
CA ARG A 531 -8.42 -3.83 18.75
C ARG A 531 -7.43 -3.78 19.91
N VAL A 532 -6.20 -4.22 19.61
CA VAL A 532 -5.03 -4.06 20.48
C VAL A 532 -4.06 -3.12 19.78
N SER A 533 -3.88 -1.93 20.35
CA SER A 533 -3.03 -0.86 19.80
C SER A 533 -1.79 -0.57 20.66
N ASP A 534 -1.83 -0.98 21.93
CA ASP A 534 -0.81 -0.73 22.94
C ASP A 534 -0.96 -1.69 24.13
N ALA A 535 -0.06 -1.60 25.10
CA ALA A 535 -0.08 -2.41 26.30
C ALA A 535 -1.35 -2.20 27.15
N GLU A 536 -1.89 -0.99 27.17
CA GLU A 536 -3.09 -0.66 27.97
C GLU A 536 -4.35 -1.28 27.35
N SER A 537 -4.49 -1.25 26.03
CA SER A 537 -5.58 -1.92 25.32
C SER A 537 -5.52 -3.46 25.49
N LEU A 538 -4.31 -4.02 25.52
CA LEU A 538 -4.11 -5.43 25.83
C LEU A 538 -4.49 -5.77 27.26
N LYS A 539 -4.12 -4.94 28.24
CA LYS A 539 -4.47 -5.11 29.64
C LYS A 539 -5.99 -5.11 29.83
N ARG A 540 -6.69 -4.15 29.20
CA ARG A 540 -8.16 -4.09 29.21
C ARG A 540 -8.82 -5.35 28.65
N PHE A 541 -8.24 -5.94 27.57
CA PHE A 541 -8.71 -7.21 27.05
C PHE A 541 -8.53 -8.36 28.06
N VAL A 542 -7.39 -8.43 28.73
CA VAL A 542 -7.10 -9.50 29.71
C VAL A 542 -8.05 -9.39 30.92
N GLU A 543 -8.33 -8.18 31.36
CA GLU A 543 -9.23 -7.88 32.51
C GLU A 543 -10.71 -7.97 32.12
N TRP A 544 -11.05 -8.10 30.84
CA TRP A 544 -12.43 -8.15 30.41
C TRP A 544 -13.10 -9.50 30.72
N GLU A 545 -14.21 -9.45 31.46
CA GLU A 545 -14.99 -10.64 31.91
C GLU A 545 -16.11 -11.07 30.95
N GLY A 546 -16.27 -10.40 29.78
CA GLY A 546 -17.34 -10.69 28.84
C GLY A 546 -17.12 -11.99 28.05
N SER A 547 -18.15 -12.43 27.33
CA SER A 547 -18.09 -13.62 26.48
C SER A 547 -17.06 -13.47 25.37
N ARG A 548 -16.15 -14.41 25.27
CA ARG A 548 -15.08 -14.46 24.27
C ARG A 548 -15.46 -15.22 23.00
N ASN A 549 -16.69 -15.73 22.93
CA ASN A 549 -17.16 -16.48 21.77
C ASN A 549 -17.17 -15.59 20.51
N ARG A 550 -16.55 -16.04 19.42
CA ARG A 550 -16.38 -15.30 18.17
C ARG A 550 -15.64 -13.95 18.31
N GLN A 551 -14.79 -13.79 19.30
CA GLN A 551 -13.90 -12.65 19.42
C GLN A 551 -12.55 -12.94 18.75
N ALA A 552 -11.87 -11.91 18.25
CA ALA A 552 -10.50 -11.98 17.79
C ALA A 552 -9.76 -10.68 18.16
N LEU A 553 -8.49 -10.78 18.49
CA LEU A 553 -7.65 -9.62 18.72
C LEU A 553 -7.13 -9.06 17.38
N GLU A 554 -7.56 -7.88 16.99
CA GLU A 554 -7.00 -7.19 15.84
C GLU A 554 -5.77 -6.38 16.28
N LEU A 555 -4.58 -6.88 15.94
CA LEU A 555 -3.32 -6.20 16.26
C LEU A 555 -3.10 -5.02 15.29
N LYS A 556 -3.32 -3.81 15.80
CA LYS A 556 -3.16 -2.56 15.05
C LYS A 556 -2.47 -1.51 15.92
N PRO A 557 -1.13 -1.54 16.01
CA PRO A 557 -0.38 -0.70 16.93
C PRO A 557 -0.47 0.78 16.55
N THR A 558 -0.46 1.63 17.57
CA THR A 558 -0.38 3.09 17.42
C THR A 558 1.06 3.55 17.19
N ASN A 559 2.01 2.76 17.67
CA ASN A 559 3.45 3.00 17.52
C ASN A 559 4.12 1.79 16.85
N LEU A 560 4.99 2.07 15.90
CA LEU A 560 5.79 1.09 15.16
C LEU A 560 6.70 0.26 16.05
N ASP A 561 7.23 0.84 17.11
CA ASP A 561 8.15 0.17 18.01
C ASP A 561 7.49 -1.05 18.68
N LEU A 562 6.17 -0.99 18.92
CA LEU A 562 5.41 -2.13 19.45
C LEU A 562 5.41 -3.35 18.51
N MET A 563 5.46 -3.15 17.19
CA MET A 563 5.57 -4.27 16.23
C MET A 563 6.97 -4.85 16.14
N ARG A 564 7.96 -4.16 16.67
CA ARG A 564 9.34 -4.62 16.80
C ARG A 564 9.60 -5.24 18.15
N ASP A 565 8.81 -4.88 19.15
CA ASP A 565 8.92 -5.44 20.50
C ASP A 565 8.39 -6.87 20.54
N ILE A 566 9.31 -7.81 20.51
CA ILE A 566 9.00 -9.25 20.61
C ILE A 566 8.28 -9.54 21.93
N GLY A 567 8.60 -8.83 23.00
CA GLY A 567 7.96 -8.99 24.32
C GLY A 567 6.48 -8.62 24.24
N PHE A 568 6.15 -7.49 23.59
CA PHE A 568 4.77 -7.07 23.36
C PHE A 568 4.02 -8.09 22.48
N ILE A 569 4.59 -8.50 21.35
CA ILE A 569 3.98 -9.49 20.44
C ILE A 569 3.75 -10.82 21.18
N ASN A 570 4.71 -11.27 21.97
CA ASN A 570 4.58 -12.49 22.77
C ASN A 570 3.48 -12.37 23.83
N THR A 571 3.36 -11.20 24.46
CA THR A 571 2.30 -10.94 25.44
C THR A 571 0.92 -10.96 24.80
N VAL A 572 0.78 -10.34 23.62
CA VAL A 572 -0.46 -10.40 22.81
C VAL A 572 -0.80 -11.84 22.45
N GLY A 573 0.17 -12.61 21.93
CA GLY A 573 -0.03 -14.02 21.57
C GLY A 573 -0.39 -14.89 22.76
N SER A 574 0.26 -14.71 23.91
CA SER A 574 -0.03 -15.45 25.13
C SER A 574 -1.41 -15.13 25.69
N ALA A 575 -1.82 -13.85 25.68
CA ALA A 575 -3.16 -13.41 26.09
C ALA A 575 -4.25 -13.98 25.15
N ALA A 576 -4.02 -13.94 23.85
CA ALA A 576 -4.91 -14.50 22.85
C ALA A 576 -5.09 -16.03 23.03
N LYS A 577 -3.97 -16.75 23.22
CA LYS A 577 -3.97 -18.19 23.46
C LYS A 577 -4.67 -18.56 24.76
N ALA A 578 -4.40 -17.83 25.83
CA ALA A 578 -5.07 -18.06 27.14
C ALA A 578 -6.60 -17.81 27.05
N ALA A 579 -7.00 -16.90 26.20
CA ALA A 579 -8.40 -16.56 25.96
C ALA A 579 -9.10 -17.45 24.91
N ASP A 580 -8.35 -18.32 24.24
CA ASP A 580 -8.81 -19.13 23.10
C ASP A 580 -9.41 -18.27 21.97
N VAL A 581 -8.76 -17.14 21.67
CA VAL A 581 -9.16 -16.24 20.58
C VAL A 581 -8.02 -16.09 19.58
N PRO A 582 -8.31 -15.98 18.27
CA PRO A 582 -7.26 -15.75 17.28
C PRO A 582 -6.79 -14.30 17.27
N VAL A 583 -5.57 -14.06 16.75
CA VAL A 583 -5.05 -12.74 16.45
C VAL A 583 -5.23 -12.44 14.96
N ILE A 584 -5.88 -11.32 14.64
CA ILE A 584 -5.98 -10.79 13.27
C ILE A 584 -4.76 -9.89 13.03
N LEU A 585 -3.96 -10.24 12.02
CA LEU A 585 -2.79 -9.47 11.59
C LEU A 585 -3.05 -8.89 10.19
N ALA A 586 -2.93 -7.57 10.04
CA ALA A 586 -3.08 -6.90 8.74
C ALA A 586 -1.83 -7.05 7.86
N GLY A 587 -0.67 -7.27 8.47
CA GLY A 587 0.61 -7.37 7.81
C GLY A 587 0.85 -8.71 7.11
N SER A 588 2.02 -8.81 6.48
CA SER A 588 2.47 -9.96 5.70
C SER A 588 2.60 -11.24 6.56
N THR A 589 2.14 -12.35 6.03
CA THR A 589 2.37 -13.69 6.61
C THR A 589 3.85 -14.11 6.58
N LEU A 590 4.66 -13.43 5.79
CA LEU A 590 6.10 -13.65 5.72
C LEU A 590 6.89 -12.77 6.71
N ALA A 591 6.21 -11.84 7.40
CA ALA A 591 6.85 -10.91 8.33
C ALA A 591 7.03 -11.51 9.74
N HIS A 592 7.95 -10.92 10.49
CA HIS A 592 8.39 -11.42 11.80
C HIS A 592 7.24 -11.55 12.83
N ALA A 593 6.31 -10.59 12.87
CA ALA A 593 5.21 -10.63 13.84
C ALA A 593 4.30 -11.86 13.65
N TYR A 594 3.96 -12.21 12.40
CA TYR A 594 3.19 -13.41 12.11
C TYR A 594 3.89 -14.66 12.65
N TYR A 595 5.17 -14.76 12.38
CA TYR A 595 6.01 -15.89 12.80
C TYR A 595 6.08 -16.03 14.33
N GLN A 596 6.27 -14.92 15.04
CA GLN A 596 6.35 -14.95 16.51
C GLN A 596 5.03 -15.41 17.15
N LEU A 597 3.91 -14.89 16.68
CA LEU A 597 2.58 -15.31 17.14
C LEU A 597 2.33 -16.80 16.92
N ARG A 598 2.74 -17.32 15.75
CA ARG A 598 2.63 -18.77 15.43
C ARG A 598 3.54 -19.63 16.32
N LYS A 599 4.77 -19.19 16.60
CA LYS A 599 5.71 -19.90 17.47
C LYS A 599 5.18 -20.09 18.89
N ILE A 600 4.38 -19.14 19.40
CA ILE A 600 3.70 -19.24 20.70
C ILE A 600 2.54 -20.24 20.64
N GLY A 601 2.12 -20.65 19.46
CA GLY A 601 0.95 -21.50 19.23
C GLY A 601 -0.37 -20.73 19.26
N CYS A 602 -0.32 -19.43 18.96
CA CYS A 602 -1.51 -18.62 18.77
C CYS A 602 -2.09 -18.84 17.37
N ALA A 603 -3.42 -18.93 17.28
CA ALA A 603 -4.10 -18.91 16.00
C ALA A 603 -4.02 -17.51 15.38
N VAL A 604 -3.45 -17.38 14.18
CA VAL A 604 -3.35 -16.11 13.48
C VAL A 604 -4.27 -16.11 12.27
N VAL A 605 -5.13 -15.10 12.19
CA VAL A 605 -6.06 -14.90 11.09
C VAL A 605 -5.47 -13.90 10.11
N THR A 606 -5.30 -14.35 8.89
CA THR A 606 -4.85 -13.51 7.77
C THR A 606 -5.97 -13.35 6.75
N PRO A 607 -5.90 -12.41 5.79
CA PRO A 607 -6.86 -12.33 4.71
C PRO A 607 -7.00 -13.67 4.00
N THR A 608 -8.24 -14.17 3.85
CA THR A 608 -8.51 -15.42 3.12
C THR A 608 -8.27 -15.21 1.62
N GLU A 609 -8.03 -16.29 0.86
CA GLU A 609 -8.02 -16.22 -0.62
C GLU A 609 -9.31 -15.58 -1.18
N LYS A 610 -10.43 -15.81 -0.50
CA LYS A 610 -11.73 -15.24 -0.86
C LYS A 610 -11.80 -13.75 -0.54
N GLU A 611 -11.16 -13.27 0.50
CA GLU A 611 -10.95 -11.85 0.79
C GLU A 611 -9.86 -11.26 -0.11
N ARG A 612 -8.79 -11.99 -0.36
CA ARG A 612 -7.76 -11.66 -1.34
C ARG A 612 -8.34 -11.56 -2.75
N SER A 613 -9.27 -12.44 -3.14
CA SER A 613 -9.97 -12.38 -4.42
C SER A 613 -11.06 -11.30 -4.47
N ARG A 614 -11.64 -10.88 -3.33
CA ARG A 614 -12.51 -9.69 -3.22
C ARG A 614 -11.69 -8.39 -3.25
N ILE A 615 -10.48 -8.44 -2.78
CA ILE A 615 -9.43 -7.44 -2.94
C ILE A 615 -8.83 -7.51 -4.36
N ARG A 616 -9.08 -8.56 -5.14
CA ARG A 616 -8.88 -8.60 -6.60
C ARG A 616 -9.70 -7.50 -7.23
N ARG A 617 -9.04 -6.49 -7.48
CA ARG A 617 -9.40 -5.19 -7.84
C ARG A 617 -9.88 -5.06 -9.21
N THR A 618 -10.63 -4.10 -9.35
CA THR A 618 -10.77 -3.28 -10.53
C THR A 618 -9.41 -3.01 -11.14
N ALA A 619 -8.89 -3.94 -11.93
CA ALA A 619 -7.92 -3.59 -12.93
C ALA A 619 -8.65 -2.68 -13.91
N ASN A 620 -8.29 -1.39 -13.96
CA ASN A 620 -8.74 -0.52 -15.03
C ASN A 620 -7.97 -0.95 -16.29
N LEU A 621 -8.49 -1.97 -16.97
CA LEU A 621 -7.83 -2.56 -18.13
C LEU A 621 -7.88 -1.61 -19.34
N GLY A 622 -8.98 -0.84 -19.47
CA GLY A 622 -9.15 0.11 -20.59
C GLY A 622 -8.98 -0.52 -21.97
N LYS A 623 -9.10 -1.84 -22.07
CA LYS A 623 -8.83 -2.61 -23.30
C LYS A 623 -10.10 -3.15 -23.93
N LEU A 624 -10.06 -3.30 -25.23
CA LEU A 624 -11.11 -3.98 -25.97
C LEU A 624 -11.10 -5.49 -25.62
N VAL A 625 -12.27 -6.05 -25.36
CA VAL A 625 -12.44 -7.47 -25.02
C VAL A 625 -13.45 -8.12 -25.96
N ARG A 626 -13.34 -9.44 -26.14
CA ARG A 626 -14.32 -10.21 -26.94
C ARG A 626 -15.69 -10.20 -26.26
N ASP A 627 -16.76 -10.23 -27.04
CA ASP A 627 -18.16 -10.05 -26.60
C ASP A 627 -18.60 -11.00 -25.46
N LYS A 628 -18.03 -12.19 -25.38
CA LYS A 628 -18.35 -13.17 -24.33
C LYS A 628 -17.50 -13.05 -23.07
N ILE A 629 -16.47 -12.22 -23.05
CA ILE A 629 -15.58 -12.09 -21.89
C ILE A 629 -16.32 -11.53 -20.67
N PRO A 630 -17.18 -10.50 -20.78
CA PRO A 630 -17.95 -10.03 -19.65
C PRO A 630 -18.80 -11.13 -19.00
N ALA A 631 -19.52 -11.91 -19.81
CA ALA A 631 -20.32 -13.03 -19.29
C ALA A 631 -19.46 -14.09 -18.57
N LYS A 632 -18.29 -14.43 -19.12
CA LYS A 632 -17.35 -15.37 -18.49
C LYS A 632 -16.77 -14.84 -17.17
N ILE A 633 -16.59 -13.52 -17.04
CA ILE A 633 -16.18 -12.88 -15.78
C ILE A 633 -17.29 -12.98 -14.75
N ALA A 634 -18.54 -12.69 -15.17
CA ALA A 634 -19.72 -12.81 -14.31
C ALA A 634 -19.97 -14.27 -13.85
N GLU A 635 -19.75 -15.28 -14.69
CA GLU A 635 -19.83 -16.70 -14.33
C GLU A 635 -18.86 -17.09 -13.21
N ARG A 636 -17.70 -16.42 -13.14
CA ARG A 636 -16.72 -16.58 -12.04
C ARG A 636 -17.09 -15.83 -10.77
N ARG A 637 -18.28 -15.18 -10.74
CA ARG A 637 -18.72 -14.28 -9.67
C ARG A 637 -17.81 -13.08 -9.43
N GLU A 638 -17.09 -12.68 -10.49
CA GLU A 638 -16.32 -11.44 -10.54
C GLU A 638 -17.22 -10.36 -11.15
N PHE A 639 -17.01 -9.09 -10.78
CA PHE A 639 -17.74 -8.02 -11.45
C PHE A 639 -16.91 -7.42 -12.59
N GLU A 640 -17.58 -7.06 -13.65
CA GLU A 640 -16.99 -6.33 -14.78
C GLU A 640 -17.75 -5.02 -14.97
N VAL A 641 -17.02 -4.00 -15.42
CA VAL A 641 -17.63 -2.76 -15.92
C VAL A 641 -17.23 -2.62 -17.37
N THR A 642 -18.18 -2.82 -18.26
CA THR A 642 -17.99 -2.67 -19.70
C THR A 642 -18.76 -1.45 -20.21
N LYS A 643 -18.21 -0.82 -21.22
CA LYS A 643 -18.88 0.24 -21.97
C LYS A 643 -18.73 -0.04 -23.44
N GLN A 644 -19.84 0.05 -24.17
CA GLN A 644 -19.79 -0.09 -25.63
C GLN A 644 -19.03 1.11 -26.21
N VAL A 645 -18.03 0.82 -27.04
CA VAL A 645 -17.21 1.83 -27.69
C VAL A 645 -18.05 2.46 -28.83
N PRO A 646 -18.15 3.79 -28.94
CA PRO A 646 -18.74 4.45 -30.08
C PRO A 646 -18.07 4.01 -31.41
N ILE A 647 -18.86 3.82 -32.46
CA ILE A 647 -18.38 3.32 -33.76
C ILE A 647 -17.16 4.10 -34.28
N GLY A 648 -17.14 5.43 -34.11
CA GLY A 648 -16.02 6.26 -34.55
C GLY A 648 -14.70 6.03 -33.79
N LEU A 649 -14.75 5.46 -32.57
CA LEU A 649 -13.57 5.15 -31.78
C LEU A 649 -13.17 3.67 -31.87
N LEU A 650 -14.06 2.80 -32.33
CA LEU A 650 -13.82 1.33 -32.37
C LEU A 650 -12.58 0.98 -33.21
N LYS A 651 -12.36 1.68 -34.31
CA LYS A 651 -11.19 1.46 -35.17
C LYS A 651 -9.87 1.63 -34.44
N GLY A 652 -9.75 2.68 -33.62
CA GLY A 652 -8.56 2.91 -32.81
C GLY A 652 -8.33 1.82 -31.76
N PHE A 653 -9.40 1.37 -31.10
CA PHE A 653 -9.31 0.24 -30.15
C PHE A 653 -8.92 -1.07 -30.81
N LEU A 654 -9.39 -1.34 -32.03
CA LEU A 654 -9.01 -2.53 -32.82
C LEU A 654 -7.54 -2.50 -33.22
N VAL A 655 -7.02 -1.33 -33.63
CA VAL A 655 -5.57 -1.17 -33.92
C VAL A 655 -4.74 -1.43 -32.66
N SER A 656 -5.13 -0.85 -31.52
CA SER A 656 -4.44 -1.09 -30.24
C SER A 656 -4.48 -2.57 -29.84
N LYS A 657 -5.60 -3.24 -30.06
CA LYS A 657 -5.76 -4.67 -29.79
C LYS A 657 -4.90 -5.53 -30.71
N LEU A 658 -4.78 -5.17 -31.99
CA LEU A 658 -3.90 -5.88 -32.93
C LEU A 658 -2.43 -5.82 -32.47
N LEU A 659 -1.98 -4.67 -32.00
CA LEU A 659 -0.64 -4.50 -31.45
C LEU A 659 -0.43 -5.35 -30.19
N GLU A 660 -1.43 -5.40 -29.30
CA GLU A 660 -1.41 -6.26 -28.09
C GLU A 660 -1.21 -7.73 -28.49
N GLU A 661 -2.05 -8.27 -29.37
CA GLU A 661 -1.99 -9.67 -29.80
C GLU A 661 -0.68 -9.99 -30.57
N ALA A 662 -0.16 -9.06 -31.35
CA ALA A 662 1.12 -9.24 -32.03
C ALA A 662 2.30 -9.37 -31.06
N LEU A 663 2.26 -8.64 -29.94
CA LEU A 663 3.23 -8.76 -28.86
C LEU A 663 3.08 -10.09 -28.10
N GLU A 664 1.86 -10.58 -27.92
CA GLU A 664 1.59 -11.88 -27.30
C GLU A 664 2.11 -13.03 -28.17
N VAL A 665 1.95 -12.98 -29.51
CA VAL A 665 2.61 -13.92 -30.45
C VAL A 665 4.13 -13.95 -30.25
N ARG A 666 4.75 -12.79 -30.08
CA ARG A 666 6.20 -12.66 -29.90
C ARG A 666 6.66 -13.29 -28.58
N SER A 667 5.89 -13.13 -27.51
CA SER A 667 6.21 -13.62 -26.16
C SER A 667 5.82 -15.09 -25.92
N ALA A 668 5.00 -15.67 -26.80
CA ALA A 668 4.49 -17.03 -26.67
C ALA A 668 5.61 -18.08 -26.71
N ALA A 669 5.63 -18.95 -25.70
CA ALA A 669 6.58 -20.03 -25.54
C ALA A 669 6.01 -21.34 -26.14
N GLY A 670 6.47 -21.71 -27.29
CA GLY A 670 6.08 -22.97 -27.94
C GLY A 670 4.98 -22.86 -29.00
N SER A 671 4.89 -23.91 -29.86
CA SER A 671 4.05 -23.87 -31.06
C SER A 671 2.55 -23.84 -30.77
N ALA A 672 2.10 -24.47 -29.70
CA ALA A 672 0.68 -24.49 -29.32
C ALA A 672 0.19 -23.11 -28.93
N GLN A 673 0.91 -22.42 -28.02
CA GLN A 673 0.58 -21.06 -27.59
C GLN A 673 0.68 -20.07 -28.75
N LYS A 674 1.75 -20.15 -29.56
CA LYS A 674 1.86 -19.29 -30.78
C LYS A 674 0.68 -19.42 -31.73
N ARG A 675 0.14 -20.62 -31.86
CA ARG A 675 -1.05 -20.86 -32.71
C ARG A 675 -2.29 -20.17 -32.14
N GLU A 676 -2.45 -20.19 -30.81
CA GLU A 676 -3.55 -19.51 -30.11
C GLU A 676 -3.45 -17.99 -30.28
N GLU A 677 -2.28 -17.41 -30.03
CA GLU A 677 -2.07 -15.98 -30.22
C GLU A 677 -2.22 -15.51 -31.65
N LEU A 678 -1.78 -16.33 -32.65
CA LEU A 678 -2.04 -16.05 -34.07
C LEU A 678 -3.53 -16.10 -34.41
N ALA A 679 -4.31 -16.96 -33.76
CA ALA A 679 -5.75 -16.98 -33.91
C ALA A 679 -6.42 -15.72 -33.32
N ASP A 680 -5.86 -15.18 -32.24
CA ASP A 680 -6.31 -13.92 -31.65
C ASP A 680 -5.98 -12.73 -32.56
N VAL A 681 -4.78 -12.65 -33.13
CA VAL A 681 -4.42 -11.67 -34.18
C VAL A 681 -5.41 -11.75 -35.36
N TYR A 682 -5.73 -12.97 -35.82
CA TYR A 682 -6.64 -13.17 -36.94
C TYR A 682 -8.07 -12.71 -36.60
N GLU A 683 -8.56 -12.93 -35.38
CA GLU A 683 -9.88 -12.48 -34.97
C GLU A 683 -9.97 -10.95 -34.89
N VAL A 684 -8.93 -10.28 -34.41
CA VAL A 684 -8.84 -8.82 -34.43
C VAL A 684 -8.82 -8.30 -35.87
N PHE A 685 -8.05 -8.93 -36.74
CA PHE A 685 -8.02 -8.61 -38.17
C PHE A 685 -9.40 -8.71 -38.84
N ARG A 686 -10.16 -9.76 -38.52
CA ARG A 686 -11.55 -9.92 -39.00
C ARG A 686 -12.46 -8.78 -38.54
N ALA A 687 -12.34 -8.39 -37.26
CA ALA A 687 -13.10 -7.29 -36.72
C ALA A 687 -12.73 -5.95 -37.36
N MET A 688 -11.44 -5.73 -37.66
CA MET A 688 -10.95 -4.55 -38.37
C MET A 688 -11.52 -4.50 -39.80
N ALA A 689 -11.41 -5.60 -40.59
CA ALA A 689 -11.96 -5.69 -41.92
C ALA A 689 -13.44 -5.32 -41.93
N LYS A 690 -14.22 -5.90 -41.02
CA LYS A 690 -15.64 -5.60 -40.88
C LYS A 690 -15.90 -4.13 -40.53
N SER A 691 -15.07 -3.53 -39.65
CA SER A 691 -15.22 -2.12 -39.25
C SER A 691 -14.95 -1.13 -40.40
N GLU A 692 -14.14 -1.56 -41.39
CA GLU A 692 -13.85 -0.80 -42.62
C GLU A 692 -14.83 -1.12 -43.76
N GLY A 693 -15.77 -2.05 -43.57
CA GLY A 693 -16.77 -2.43 -44.55
C GLY A 693 -16.31 -3.50 -45.54
N PHE A 694 -15.19 -4.16 -45.27
CA PHE A 694 -14.66 -5.23 -46.13
C PHE A 694 -14.98 -6.61 -45.57
N THR A 695 -15.15 -7.57 -46.47
CA THR A 695 -15.13 -8.97 -46.13
C THR A 695 -13.68 -9.48 -46.07
N VAL A 696 -13.46 -10.56 -45.34
CA VAL A 696 -12.13 -11.19 -45.28
C VAL A 696 -11.69 -11.67 -46.68
N ALA A 697 -12.61 -12.22 -47.46
CA ALA A 697 -12.34 -12.69 -48.84
C ALA A 697 -11.86 -11.55 -49.75
N GLU A 698 -12.41 -10.35 -49.63
CA GLU A 698 -11.93 -9.19 -50.41
C GLU A 698 -10.51 -8.81 -50.04
N ILE A 699 -10.17 -8.88 -48.77
CA ILE A 699 -8.81 -8.58 -48.31
C ILE A 699 -7.84 -9.70 -48.73
N GLU A 700 -8.24 -10.96 -48.63
CA GLU A 700 -7.45 -12.09 -49.11
C GLU A 700 -7.17 -11.99 -50.60
N THR A 701 -8.17 -11.64 -51.42
CA THR A 701 -8.01 -11.40 -52.85
C THR A 701 -7.02 -10.25 -53.13
N ALA A 702 -7.13 -9.16 -52.37
CA ALA A 702 -6.21 -8.02 -52.46
C ALA A 702 -4.78 -8.39 -52.03
N ALA A 703 -4.63 -9.21 -51.01
CA ALA A 703 -3.35 -9.73 -50.55
C ALA A 703 -2.69 -10.64 -51.57
N GLU A 704 -3.47 -11.56 -52.18
CA GLU A 704 -2.97 -12.41 -53.29
C GLU A 704 -2.52 -11.60 -54.51
N SER A 705 -3.29 -10.60 -54.93
CA SER A 705 -2.89 -9.70 -56.00
C SER A 705 -1.60 -8.91 -55.68
N LYS A 706 -1.41 -8.50 -54.44
CA LYS A 706 -0.14 -7.89 -54.01
C LYS A 706 1.00 -8.91 -54.00
N ARG A 707 0.72 -10.14 -53.55
CA ARG A 707 1.70 -11.23 -53.55
C ARG A 707 2.19 -11.58 -54.94
N GLU A 708 1.30 -11.62 -55.93
CA GLU A 708 1.66 -11.83 -57.32
C GLU A 708 2.60 -10.73 -57.88
N LYS A 709 2.38 -9.47 -57.44
CA LYS A 709 3.16 -8.31 -57.90
C LYS A 709 4.48 -8.12 -57.16
N ALA A 710 4.51 -8.36 -55.88
CA ALA A 710 5.62 -7.99 -54.99
C ALA A 710 6.29 -9.20 -54.35
N GLY A 711 5.76 -10.39 -54.45
CA GLY A 711 6.20 -11.58 -53.73
C GLY A 711 5.65 -11.68 -52.30
N GLY A 712 5.94 -12.77 -51.65
CA GLY A 712 5.68 -12.98 -50.22
C GLY A 712 6.94 -12.73 -49.40
N PHE A 713 6.96 -13.27 -48.18
CA PHE A 713 8.09 -13.12 -47.23
C PHE A 713 8.92 -14.41 -47.10
N GLU A 714 8.74 -15.37 -47.99
CA GLU A 714 9.39 -16.69 -47.91
C GLU A 714 10.91 -16.63 -48.00
N GLN A 715 11.45 -15.60 -48.67
CA GLN A 715 12.87 -15.44 -48.84
C GLN A 715 13.55 -14.70 -47.69
N GLY A 716 12.77 -14.11 -46.77
CA GLY A 716 13.29 -13.39 -45.60
C GLY A 716 14.20 -12.20 -45.96
N LEU A 717 13.91 -11.48 -47.05
CA LEU A 717 14.77 -10.38 -47.52
C LEU A 717 14.56 -9.13 -46.71
N VAL A 718 15.68 -8.55 -46.21
CA VAL A 718 15.70 -7.26 -45.57
C VAL A 718 16.34 -6.24 -46.53
N LEU A 719 15.63 -5.18 -46.84
CA LEU A 719 16.14 -4.10 -47.68
C LEU A 719 16.98 -3.14 -46.82
N LEU A 720 18.29 -3.19 -46.99
CA LEU A 720 19.22 -2.38 -46.19
C LEU A 720 19.49 -1.00 -46.79
N GLN A 721 19.44 -0.87 -48.13
CA GLN A 721 19.72 0.40 -48.82
C GLN A 721 19.00 0.45 -50.17
N THR A 722 18.55 1.64 -50.55
CA THR A 722 18.09 1.96 -51.90
C THR A 722 18.84 3.20 -52.40
N GLY A 723 19.04 3.28 -53.76
CA GLY A 723 19.65 4.44 -54.37
C GLY A 723 19.34 4.51 -55.86
N ILE A 724 19.73 5.62 -56.51
CA ILE A 724 19.58 5.80 -57.96
C ILE A 724 20.66 4.95 -58.65
N ALA A 725 20.32 4.31 -59.75
CA ALA A 725 21.26 3.48 -60.55
C ALA A 725 22.49 4.33 -60.94
N GLY A 726 23.68 3.91 -60.50
CA GLY A 726 24.96 4.64 -60.75
C GLY A 726 25.55 5.31 -59.53
N SER A 727 24.89 5.38 -58.37
CA SER A 727 25.52 5.80 -57.12
C SER A 727 26.38 4.69 -56.50
N ASP A 728 27.46 5.06 -55.87
CA ASP A 728 28.36 4.12 -55.18
C ASP A 728 27.62 3.27 -54.17
N ARG A 729 27.69 1.95 -54.36
CA ARG A 729 27.25 0.98 -53.37
C ARG A 729 28.31 0.87 -52.27
N SER A 730 28.17 1.62 -51.22
CA SER A 730 28.96 1.32 -50.02
C SER A 730 28.38 0.03 -49.40
N ALA A 731 29.07 -1.06 -49.63
CA ALA A 731 28.65 -2.36 -49.12
C ALA A 731 28.78 -2.40 -47.57
N ALA A 732 27.71 -2.37 -46.87
CA ALA A 732 27.68 -2.94 -45.52
C ALA A 732 27.79 -4.47 -45.72
N THR A 733 28.94 -5.03 -45.41
CA THR A 733 29.22 -6.45 -45.64
C THR A 733 28.78 -7.38 -44.53
N ASP A 734 28.36 -6.84 -43.39
CA ASP A 734 27.92 -7.63 -42.23
C ASP A 734 26.45 -7.45 -41.96
N LEU A 735 25.74 -8.56 -41.95
CA LEU A 735 24.29 -8.60 -41.82
C LEU A 735 23.83 -8.23 -40.38
N ASP A 736 24.58 -8.63 -39.36
CA ASP A 736 24.18 -8.48 -37.96
C ASP A 736 24.16 -7.04 -37.46
N PRO A 737 25.18 -6.19 -37.72
CA PRO A 737 25.11 -4.78 -37.38
C PRO A 737 24.04 -4.02 -38.19
N ALA A 738 23.84 -4.40 -39.47
CA ALA A 738 22.85 -3.78 -40.34
C ALA A 738 21.42 -4.10 -39.92
N ILE A 739 21.12 -5.33 -39.51
CA ILE A 739 19.81 -5.72 -38.99
C ILE A 739 19.56 -5.03 -37.66
N GLY A 740 20.54 -4.98 -36.79
CA GLY A 740 20.46 -4.25 -35.53
C GLY A 740 20.16 -2.75 -35.77
N GLN A 741 20.81 -2.15 -36.77
CA GLN A 741 20.64 -0.74 -37.12
C GLN A 741 19.29 -0.46 -37.81
N VAL A 742 18.78 -1.38 -38.62
CA VAL A 742 17.44 -1.26 -39.23
C VAL A 742 16.34 -1.37 -38.17
N LEU A 743 16.43 -2.36 -37.30
CA LEU A 743 15.51 -2.47 -36.16
C LEU A 743 15.64 -1.26 -35.20
N ALA A 744 16.84 -0.72 -35.09
CA ALA A 744 17.13 0.44 -34.32
C ALA A 744 16.58 1.73 -34.94
N ASN A 745 16.72 1.92 -36.23
CA ASN A 745 16.21 3.10 -36.92
C ASN A 745 14.69 3.11 -37.05
N GLN A 746 14.04 1.96 -37.04
CA GLN A 746 12.58 1.88 -36.98
C GLN A 746 12.01 2.34 -35.63
N VAL A 747 12.84 2.44 -34.60
CA VAL A 747 12.43 2.87 -33.24
C VAL A 747 12.97 4.27 -32.92
N ALA A 748 13.97 4.77 -33.65
CA ALA A 748 14.75 5.95 -33.23
C ALA A 748 14.10 7.33 -33.49
N ASP A 749 13.09 7.43 -34.34
CA ASP A 749 12.58 8.76 -34.76
C ASP A 749 11.05 8.85 -34.87
N ASP A 750 10.33 7.89 -34.31
CA ASP A 750 8.87 7.85 -34.47
C ASP A 750 8.18 8.57 -33.32
N THR A 751 7.96 9.87 -33.52
CA THR A 751 6.93 10.61 -32.80
C THR A 751 5.59 10.27 -33.45
N VAL A 752 4.76 9.49 -32.78
CA VAL A 752 3.37 9.23 -33.22
C VAL A 752 2.47 10.33 -32.67
N GLU A 753 1.92 11.14 -33.54
CA GLU A 753 0.90 12.13 -33.18
C GLU A 753 -0.47 11.46 -33.23
N LEU A 754 -1.14 11.36 -32.10
CA LEU A 754 -2.51 10.85 -32.03
C LEU A 754 -3.48 11.98 -31.75
N PRO A 755 -4.61 12.08 -32.46
CA PRO A 755 -5.60 13.13 -32.22
C PRO A 755 -6.21 12.98 -30.83
N PHE A 756 -6.54 14.12 -30.21
CA PHE A 756 -7.05 14.20 -28.83
C PHE A 756 -8.26 13.29 -28.55
N SER A 757 -9.07 13.05 -29.60
CA SER A 757 -10.24 12.16 -29.55
C SER A 757 -9.89 10.68 -29.25
N PHE A 758 -8.64 10.28 -29.45
CA PHE A 758 -8.19 8.90 -29.17
C PHE A 758 -8.03 8.64 -27.67
N PHE A 759 -7.71 9.67 -26.87
CA PHE A 759 -7.43 9.56 -25.42
C PHE A 759 -8.49 10.23 -24.54
N GLY A 760 -9.70 10.45 -25.02
CA GLY A 760 -10.77 11.18 -24.31
C GLY A 760 -11.17 10.69 -22.91
N PHE A 761 -10.41 9.76 -22.32
CA PHE A 761 -10.57 9.24 -20.97
C PHE A 761 -9.28 9.30 -20.13
N MET A 762 -8.20 9.91 -20.61
CA MET A 762 -6.96 10.07 -19.88
C MET A 762 -6.72 11.54 -19.54
N GLU A 763 -6.78 11.88 -18.26
CA GLU A 763 -6.30 13.18 -17.77
C GLU A 763 -4.78 13.12 -17.63
N PHE A 764 -4.06 13.83 -18.49
CA PHE A 764 -2.62 14.05 -18.36
C PHE A 764 -2.40 15.48 -17.90
N ASP A 765 -1.99 15.69 -16.67
CA ASP A 765 -1.61 16.99 -16.13
C ASP A 765 -0.10 17.29 -16.29
N GLN A 766 0.69 16.28 -16.68
CA GLN A 766 2.15 16.42 -16.95
C GLN A 766 2.64 15.37 -17.96
N PRO A 767 3.80 15.60 -18.64
CA PRO A 767 4.46 14.58 -19.46
C PRO A 767 4.73 13.31 -18.66
N ARG A 768 4.47 12.14 -19.24
CA ARG A 768 4.70 10.83 -18.62
C ARG A 768 5.63 10.00 -19.46
N SER A 769 6.53 9.31 -18.79
CA SER A 769 7.40 8.29 -19.40
C SER A 769 6.96 6.91 -18.96
N ILE A 770 6.70 6.03 -19.90
CA ILE A 770 6.30 4.64 -19.69
C ILE A 770 7.38 3.76 -20.30
N LEU A 771 8.06 2.95 -19.47
CA LEU A 771 9.05 1.99 -19.94
C LEU A 771 8.37 0.69 -20.38
N PHE A 772 8.57 0.29 -21.65
CA PHE A 772 8.18 -1.00 -22.15
C PHE A 772 9.38 -1.93 -22.19
N GLU A 773 9.66 -2.58 -21.06
CA GLU A 773 10.81 -3.46 -20.89
C GLU A 773 10.95 -4.58 -21.92
N PRO A 774 9.86 -5.26 -22.35
CA PRO A 774 9.97 -6.33 -23.34
C PRO A 774 10.52 -5.88 -24.70
N LEU A 775 10.40 -4.59 -25.00
CA LEU A 775 10.87 -3.99 -26.25
C LEU A 775 12.13 -3.16 -26.06
N GLY A 776 12.59 -2.94 -24.83
CA GLY A 776 13.68 -2.03 -24.53
C GLY A 776 13.41 -0.58 -24.99
N VAL A 777 12.13 -0.14 -24.94
CA VAL A 777 11.73 1.21 -25.37
C VAL A 777 11.00 1.93 -24.25
N ARG A 778 11.20 3.26 -24.20
CA ARG A 778 10.46 4.16 -23.33
C ARG A 778 9.51 5.00 -24.19
N LEU A 779 8.26 5.08 -23.77
CA LEU A 779 7.29 6.00 -24.34
C LEU A 779 7.23 7.26 -23.49
N ASP A 780 7.64 8.39 -24.04
CA ASP A 780 7.43 9.69 -23.43
C ASP A 780 6.13 10.28 -23.99
N VAL A 781 5.12 10.43 -23.14
CA VAL A 781 3.80 10.95 -23.53
C VAL A 781 3.68 12.37 -23.01
N SER A 782 3.43 13.33 -23.89
CA SER A 782 3.19 14.74 -23.54
C SER A 782 1.91 15.26 -24.15
N LEU A 783 1.22 16.13 -23.38
CA LEU A 783 -0.01 16.79 -23.81
C LEU A 783 0.33 18.10 -24.51
N ARG A 784 -0.23 18.29 -25.69
CA ARG A 784 -0.25 19.58 -26.38
C ARG A 784 -1.69 20.11 -26.43
N PRO A 785 -1.90 21.40 -26.69
CA PRO A 785 -3.26 21.96 -26.70
C PRO A 785 -4.23 21.29 -27.68
N ASP A 786 -3.73 20.71 -28.75
CA ASP A 786 -4.48 20.14 -29.88
C ASP A 786 -4.25 18.64 -30.09
N ARG A 787 -3.24 18.05 -29.43
CA ARG A 787 -2.81 16.67 -29.66
C ARG A 787 -2.06 16.09 -28.47
N ILE A 788 -1.95 14.75 -28.46
CA ILE A 788 -1.04 14.03 -27.59
C ILE A 788 0.18 13.64 -28.41
N GLU A 789 1.35 14.05 -27.94
CA GLU A 789 2.63 13.69 -28.52
C GLU A 789 3.18 12.48 -27.76
N ILE A 790 3.46 11.38 -28.48
CA ILE A 790 4.08 10.20 -27.94
C ILE A 790 5.43 10.04 -28.62
N ARG A 791 6.50 10.09 -27.84
CA ARG A 791 7.86 9.87 -28.31
C ARG A 791 8.34 8.50 -27.86
N ILE A 792 8.81 7.71 -28.79
CA ILE A 792 9.40 6.40 -28.51
C ILE A 792 10.92 6.59 -28.44
N VAL A 793 11.51 6.27 -27.28
CA VAL A 793 12.96 6.40 -27.04
C VAL A 793 13.51 5.04 -26.66
N ARG A 794 14.69 4.69 -27.12
CA ARG A 794 15.38 3.47 -26.68
C ARG A 794 15.70 3.53 -25.21
N ALA A 795 15.37 2.49 -24.46
CA ALA A 795 15.76 2.39 -23.05
C ALA A 795 17.28 2.24 -22.86
N SER A 796 17.99 1.76 -23.88
CA SER A 796 19.45 1.55 -23.84
C SER A 796 20.29 2.82 -23.70
N GLU A 797 19.73 3.98 -24.00
CA GLU A 797 20.44 5.25 -23.79
C GLU A 797 20.48 5.72 -22.32
N GLN A 798 19.68 5.06 -21.44
CA GLN A 798 19.68 5.36 -20.01
C GLN A 798 20.20 4.22 -19.11
N LEU A 799 20.23 3.01 -19.65
CA LEU A 799 20.95 1.90 -19.02
C LEU A 799 22.35 1.95 -19.63
N GLY A 800 23.30 2.56 -18.97
CA GLY A 800 24.73 2.54 -19.35
C GLY A 800 25.29 1.11 -19.30
N LEU A 801 24.70 0.22 -20.07
CA LEU A 801 25.30 -1.07 -20.40
C LEU A 801 26.29 -0.76 -21.50
N ALA A 802 27.54 -0.58 -21.11
CA ALA A 802 28.69 -0.65 -21.99
C ALA A 802 28.66 -2.00 -22.72
N LEU A 803 28.08 -2.00 -23.92
CA LEU A 803 28.27 -3.06 -24.91
C LEU A 803 29.34 -2.65 -25.93
N ASP A 804 30.24 -1.78 -25.54
CA ASP A 804 31.44 -1.37 -26.32
C ASP A 804 32.70 -1.74 -25.57
N GLU A 805 32.97 -3.04 -25.36
CA GLU A 805 34.33 -3.53 -25.38
C GLU A 805 34.61 -4.06 -26.82
N PRO A 806 35.52 -3.48 -27.55
CA PRO A 806 35.93 -4.07 -28.83
C PRO A 806 36.59 -5.42 -28.53
N ILE A 807 36.03 -6.47 -29.08
CA ILE A 807 36.64 -7.81 -29.11
C ILE A 807 38.01 -7.62 -29.80
N SER A 808 39.09 -7.76 -29.02
CA SER A 808 40.46 -7.81 -29.54
C SER A 808 40.57 -8.99 -30.51
N THR A 809 40.74 -8.67 -31.79
CA THR A 809 41.06 -9.64 -32.82
C THR A 809 42.58 -9.77 -32.97
N ASP A 810 43.25 -10.28 -31.98
CA ASP A 810 44.59 -10.79 -32.13
C ASP A 810 44.53 -12.34 -32.10
N PRO A 811 45.06 -13.03 -33.16
CA PRO A 811 45.15 -14.47 -33.18
C PRO A 811 46.18 -14.94 -32.18
N PRO A 812 46.00 -16.12 -31.55
CA PRO A 812 47.01 -16.68 -30.66
C PRO A 812 48.21 -17.18 -31.48
N ASP A 813 49.42 -16.81 -31.04
CA ASP A 813 50.66 -17.45 -31.43
C ASP A 813 50.79 -18.89 -30.93
#